data_384122d7f63bfddc781df3e091aa6039
#
_entry.id   384122d7f63bfddc781df3e091aa6039
#
_cell.length_a   1.000
_cell.length_b   1.000
_cell.length_c   1.000
_cell.angle_alpha   90.00
_cell.angle_beta   90.00
_cell.angle_gamma   90.00
#
_symmetry.space_group_name_H-M   'P 1'
#
loop_
_entity.id
_entity.type
_entity.pdbx_description
1 polymer ?
#
loop_
_entity_poly.entity_id
_entity_poly.type
_entity_poly.pdbx_seq_one_letter_code
_entity_poly.pdbx_strand_id
1 'polypeptide(L)'
;MEKDIFKQRRQMLTDMILNNELYVPMKAKEIAMLLDIPKAKRSELMEVLDSLVADGTIGVSKKGKYMKPENVALVGTFESTSRGFGFVVIPDREDDIFVKANDTMNAFYHDKVKVVITTEKNGGKRAEGKIVAIVEHEVKEVVGTFQKNRTYGFVIPDNAKINCDIFIPQEFMNGAVEGSKVVASISDYGSQSKNPQGKVTEVLGHIDDPGVDIMSIIKAYDLPVEFPESVKKAINDIPDVVSEKDKAGRVDLRNVQMVTIDGEDAKDLDDAVSISKEGPVYHLGVHIADVSHYVTEGSALDKEALKRGTSVYLVDRVIPMIPHKLSNGICSLNQGEDRLALSCLMDIDEKGNIVGHRICETVINVDRRMSYTSVKKILVDNDTNEIMKYKELVPMFHMMEEAAELLRKKRFARGSVDFDFPESKIILDENGHPTDIKPYDRNVATKIIEDFMLAANETVAEDYFWQDMPFLYRTHENPDPEKMRKLATFINNFGYTLRLTDDLRPKEIQKLLSEIEGSDAENLISRLTLRSMKKAKYTTECVGHFGLAAKYYCHFTSPIRRYPDLQIHRIIKENLHGGLSPKRAAHYDAILPDVAVRTSAMERRAADAERDTDKLKMAEYMEQFVGETFDGVVSGVTAWGVYVELPNTIEGMVSINNMKGFYTFDEEHYEMVGELGNRSYKLGQKVKVVVIGTDKILRTIDFAFA
;
A
#
# COMPACT_ATOMS: atom_id res chain seq x y z
N MET A 1 12.93 -33.26 -30.08
CA MET A 1 13.78 -34.36 -29.56
C MET A 1 15.22 -33.90 -29.29
N GLU A 2 15.99 -33.39 -30.27
CA GLU A 2 17.37 -32.89 -29.99
C GLU A 2 17.44 -31.71 -29.06
N LYS A 3 16.55 -30.74 -29.19
CA LYS A 3 16.47 -29.57 -28.26
C LYS A 3 16.15 -29.96 -26.83
N ASP A 4 15.34 -30.96 -26.60
CA ASP A 4 14.96 -31.40 -25.24
C ASP A 4 16.12 -32.17 -24.59
N ILE A 5 16.85 -32.97 -25.38
CA ILE A 5 18.05 -33.69 -24.90
C ILE A 5 19.14 -32.68 -24.51
N PHE A 6 19.35 -31.64 -25.33
CA PHE A 6 20.32 -30.59 -25.03
C PHE A 6 19.97 -29.84 -23.74
N LYS A 7 18.67 -29.50 -23.52
CA LYS A 7 18.18 -28.86 -22.31
C LYS A 7 18.37 -29.73 -21.07
N GLN A 8 18.08 -31.03 -21.16
CA GLN A 8 18.29 -31.98 -20.04
C GLN A 8 19.77 -32.12 -19.70
N ARG A 9 20.66 -32.17 -20.69
CA ARG A 9 22.11 -32.23 -20.47
C ARG A 9 22.64 -30.94 -19.80
N ARG A 10 22.14 -29.78 -20.23
CA ARG A 10 22.46 -28.51 -19.58
C ARG A 10 22.08 -28.52 -18.12
N GLN A 11 20.84 -28.93 -17.82
CA GLN A 11 20.36 -29.00 -16.45
C GLN A 11 21.21 -29.92 -15.57
N MET A 12 21.52 -31.12 -16.07
CA MET A 12 22.34 -32.09 -15.35
C MET A 12 23.76 -31.55 -15.02
N LEU A 13 24.42 -30.89 -16.00
CA LEU A 13 25.73 -30.29 -15.77
C LEU A 13 25.66 -29.08 -14.84
N THR A 14 24.59 -28.28 -14.93
CA THR A 14 24.34 -27.18 -14.01
C THR A 14 24.22 -27.70 -12.57
N ASP A 15 23.38 -28.68 -12.35
CA ASP A 15 23.18 -29.29 -11.02
C ASP A 15 24.46 -29.92 -10.48
N MET A 16 25.22 -30.59 -11.31
CA MET A 16 26.50 -31.18 -10.92
C MET A 16 27.53 -30.14 -10.49
N ILE A 17 27.62 -29.02 -11.23
CA ILE A 17 28.66 -27.99 -11.00
C ILE A 17 28.23 -26.99 -9.91
N LEU A 18 26.96 -26.58 -9.87
CA LEU A 18 26.46 -25.54 -8.95
C LEU A 18 25.92 -26.09 -7.64
N ASN A 19 25.15 -27.18 -7.70
CA ASN A 19 24.37 -27.68 -6.55
C ASN A 19 25.06 -28.82 -5.79
N ASN A 20 26.13 -29.38 -6.34
CA ASN A 20 26.92 -30.40 -5.64
C ASN A 20 28.00 -29.76 -4.77
N GLU A 21 27.88 -29.90 -3.44
CA GLU A 21 28.86 -29.37 -2.49
C GLU A 21 30.24 -30.02 -2.59
N LEU A 22 30.32 -31.24 -3.10
CA LEU A 22 31.55 -31.99 -3.28
C LEU A 22 32.23 -31.73 -4.65
N TYR A 23 31.64 -30.88 -5.49
CA TYR A 23 32.22 -30.60 -6.79
C TYR A 23 33.51 -29.78 -6.66
N VAL A 24 34.60 -30.29 -7.24
CA VAL A 24 35.87 -29.57 -7.38
C VAL A 24 36.10 -29.14 -8.83
N PRO A 25 36.69 -27.94 -9.08
CA PRO A 25 36.94 -27.46 -10.45
C PRO A 25 37.70 -28.47 -11.31
N MET A 26 37.10 -28.89 -12.43
CA MET A 26 37.59 -29.91 -13.33
C MET A 26 37.71 -29.40 -14.76
N LYS A 27 38.64 -29.98 -15.54
CA LYS A 27 38.71 -29.77 -17.00
C LYS A 27 37.64 -30.59 -17.72
N ALA A 28 37.26 -30.21 -18.93
CA ALA A 28 36.27 -30.95 -19.72
C ALA A 28 36.60 -32.44 -19.88
N LYS A 29 37.89 -32.78 -19.96
CA LYS A 29 38.34 -34.18 -20.01
C LYS A 29 38.07 -34.95 -18.71
N GLU A 30 38.21 -34.27 -17.57
CA GLU A 30 37.95 -34.83 -16.25
C GLU A 30 36.45 -35.01 -16.02
N ILE A 31 35.64 -34.02 -16.43
CA ILE A 31 34.15 -34.11 -16.43
C ILE A 31 33.68 -35.27 -17.33
N ALA A 32 34.27 -35.40 -18.53
CA ALA A 32 33.93 -36.48 -19.46
C ALA A 32 34.27 -37.87 -18.88
N MET A 33 35.34 -37.97 -18.08
CA MET A 33 35.69 -39.22 -17.36
C MET A 33 34.76 -39.51 -16.21
N LEU A 34 34.39 -38.46 -15.43
CA LEU A 34 33.46 -38.60 -14.31
C LEU A 34 32.07 -39.06 -14.74
N LEU A 35 31.62 -38.54 -15.90
CA LEU A 35 30.30 -38.88 -16.48
C LEU A 35 30.33 -40.07 -17.47
N ASP A 36 31.47 -40.78 -17.54
CA ASP A 36 31.68 -41.89 -18.45
C ASP A 36 31.32 -41.64 -19.93
N ILE A 37 31.64 -40.41 -20.40
CA ILE A 37 31.30 -39.99 -21.77
C ILE A 37 32.36 -40.51 -22.77
N PRO A 38 31.94 -41.36 -23.74
CA PRO A 38 32.84 -41.88 -24.80
C PRO A 38 33.53 -40.80 -25.61
N LYS A 39 34.74 -41.06 -26.06
CA LYS A 39 35.54 -40.09 -26.87
C LYS A 39 34.76 -39.48 -28.05
N ALA A 40 33.92 -40.28 -28.70
CA ALA A 40 33.12 -39.86 -29.88
C ALA A 40 32.03 -38.81 -29.51
N LYS A 41 31.60 -38.70 -28.23
CA LYS A 41 30.56 -37.75 -27.79
C LYS A 41 31.11 -36.58 -26.96
N ARG A 42 32.42 -36.42 -26.89
CA ARG A 42 33.04 -35.30 -26.13
C ARG A 42 32.83 -33.93 -26.76
N SER A 43 32.61 -33.88 -28.09
CA SER A 43 32.23 -32.65 -28.78
C SER A 43 30.87 -32.12 -28.30
N GLU A 44 29.91 -33.03 -28.08
CA GLU A 44 28.58 -32.65 -27.52
C GLU A 44 28.71 -32.12 -26.08
N LEU A 45 29.58 -32.70 -25.25
CA LEU A 45 29.87 -32.18 -23.91
C LEU A 45 30.47 -30.77 -23.96
N MET A 46 31.45 -30.55 -24.88
CA MET A 46 32.05 -29.23 -25.06
C MET A 46 31.02 -28.18 -25.45
N GLU A 47 30.14 -28.50 -26.39
CA GLU A 47 29.07 -27.61 -26.84
C GLU A 47 28.14 -27.20 -25.70
N VAL A 48 27.78 -28.13 -24.84
CA VAL A 48 26.96 -27.85 -23.63
C VAL A 48 27.73 -27.00 -22.64
N LEU A 49 28.99 -27.32 -22.33
CA LEU A 49 29.84 -26.55 -21.43
C LEU A 49 30.09 -25.13 -21.93
N ASP A 50 30.40 -24.97 -23.24
CA ASP A 50 30.60 -23.68 -23.89
C ASP A 50 29.32 -22.83 -23.86
N SER A 51 28.16 -23.45 -24.05
CA SER A 51 26.86 -22.80 -23.92
C SER A 51 26.59 -22.32 -22.48
N LEU A 52 26.96 -23.12 -21.44
CA LEU A 52 26.80 -22.74 -20.03
C LEU A 52 27.80 -21.62 -19.62
N VAL A 53 28.98 -21.59 -20.25
CA VAL A 53 29.96 -20.51 -20.03
C VAL A 53 29.51 -19.23 -20.73
N ALA A 54 28.98 -19.34 -21.94
CA ALA A 54 28.55 -18.19 -22.76
C ALA A 54 27.40 -17.41 -22.10
N ASP A 55 26.49 -18.10 -21.40
CA ASP A 55 25.39 -17.46 -20.66
C ASP A 55 25.73 -17.15 -19.18
N GLY A 56 26.95 -17.44 -18.76
CA GLY A 56 27.44 -17.14 -17.41
C GLY A 56 26.96 -18.11 -16.33
N THR A 57 26.28 -19.21 -16.66
CA THR A 57 25.82 -20.21 -15.70
C THR A 57 26.98 -20.89 -14.97
N ILE A 58 28.11 -21.12 -15.67
CA ILE A 58 29.34 -21.66 -15.07
C ILE A 58 30.54 -20.82 -15.48
N GLY A 59 31.58 -20.81 -14.65
CA GLY A 59 32.85 -20.12 -14.92
C GLY A 59 33.93 -21.07 -15.44
N VAL A 60 34.97 -20.48 -16.10
CA VAL A 60 36.19 -21.20 -16.47
C VAL A 60 37.40 -20.49 -15.85
N SER A 61 38.18 -21.23 -15.06
CA SER A 61 39.41 -20.71 -14.47
C SER A 61 40.50 -20.46 -15.54
N LYS A 62 41.52 -19.64 -15.21
CA LYS A 62 42.72 -19.41 -16.06
C LYS A 62 43.41 -20.70 -16.49
N LYS A 63 43.20 -21.81 -15.76
CA LYS A 63 43.77 -23.14 -16.06
C LYS A 63 42.84 -24.03 -16.89
N GLY A 64 41.71 -23.47 -17.41
CA GLY A 64 40.72 -24.20 -18.21
C GLY A 64 39.88 -25.20 -17.43
N LYS A 65 39.66 -24.98 -16.14
CA LYS A 65 38.79 -25.79 -15.30
C LYS A 65 37.42 -25.13 -15.17
N TYR A 66 36.36 -25.88 -15.39
CA TYR A 66 34.97 -25.46 -15.18
C TYR A 66 34.67 -25.45 -13.69
N MET A 67 34.02 -24.40 -13.20
CA MET A 67 33.82 -24.16 -11.77
C MET A 67 32.53 -23.39 -11.56
N LYS A 68 32.06 -23.33 -10.33
CA LYS A 68 31.05 -22.37 -9.94
C LYS A 68 31.56 -20.99 -10.34
N PRO A 69 30.79 -20.17 -11.02
CA PRO A 69 31.25 -18.85 -11.36
C PRO A 69 31.58 -18.10 -10.06
N GLU A 70 32.77 -17.54 -9.95
CA GLU A 70 33.18 -16.72 -8.79
C GLU A 70 32.29 -15.49 -8.63
N ASN A 71 31.49 -15.16 -9.67
CA ASN A 71 30.59 -14.02 -9.71
C ASN A 71 29.35 -14.34 -10.56
N VAL A 72 28.35 -15.01 -9.98
CA VAL A 72 27.03 -15.08 -10.61
C VAL A 72 26.41 -13.70 -10.51
N ALA A 73 26.20 -13.03 -11.65
CA ALA A 73 25.46 -11.78 -11.67
C ALA A 73 23.97 -12.08 -11.41
N LEU A 74 23.48 -11.68 -10.26
CA LEU A 74 22.07 -11.79 -9.90
C LEU A 74 21.30 -10.62 -10.50
N VAL A 75 20.05 -10.86 -10.89
CA VAL A 75 19.17 -9.80 -11.40
C VAL A 75 18.22 -9.37 -10.29
N GLY A 76 18.16 -8.08 -10.04
CA GLY A 76 17.28 -7.51 -9.02
C GLY A 76 16.92 -6.06 -9.31
N THR A 77 16.13 -5.47 -8.41
CA THR A 77 15.71 -4.07 -8.46
C THR A 77 16.58 -3.25 -7.52
N PHE A 78 17.11 -2.12 -8.00
CA PHE A 78 17.98 -1.24 -7.23
C PHE A 78 17.16 -0.22 -6.44
N GLU A 79 17.25 -0.26 -5.12
CA GLU A 79 16.67 0.69 -4.17
C GLU A 79 17.76 1.67 -3.74
N SER A 80 17.84 2.83 -4.38
CA SER A 80 18.80 3.88 -4.03
C SER A 80 18.39 4.64 -2.77
N THR A 81 19.36 5.30 -2.16
CA THR A 81 19.16 6.22 -1.03
C THR A 81 19.63 7.63 -1.39
N SER A 82 19.20 8.63 -0.64
CA SER A 82 19.64 10.02 -0.82
C SER A 82 21.15 10.24 -0.65
N ARG A 83 21.87 9.26 -0.05
CA ARG A 83 23.32 9.29 0.13
C ARG A 83 24.09 8.62 -1.01
N GLY A 84 23.42 8.17 -2.06
CA GLY A 84 24.02 7.58 -3.25
C GLY A 84 24.40 6.10 -3.15
N PHE A 85 24.35 5.48 -1.99
CA PHE A 85 24.41 4.01 -1.87
C PHE A 85 23.00 3.43 -2.00
N GLY A 86 22.87 2.11 -2.15
CA GLY A 86 21.57 1.47 -2.23
C GLY A 86 21.62 -0.01 -1.93
N PHE A 87 20.49 -0.66 -2.20
CA PHE A 87 20.30 -2.09 -2.00
C PHE A 87 19.74 -2.70 -3.28
N VAL A 88 20.17 -3.91 -3.62
CA VAL A 88 19.53 -4.66 -4.71
C VAL A 88 18.65 -5.73 -4.10
N VAL A 89 17.35 -5.57 -4.33
CA VAL A 89 16.31 -6.51 -3.93
C VAL A 89 16.20 -7.58 -5.00
N ILE A 90 16.40 -8.85 -4.63
CA ILE A 90 16.33 -9.98 -5.54
C ILE A 90 15.09 -10.81 -5.18
N PRO A 91 14.20 -11.14 -6.16
CA PRO A 91 13.11 -12.06 -5.92
C PRO A 91 13.63 -13.38 -5.30
N ASP A 92 12.90 -13.91 -4.34
CA ASP A 92 13.20 -15.18 -3.65
C ASP A 92 14.49 -15.20 -2.78
N ARG A 93 15.08 -14.04 -2.52
CA ARG A 93 16.19 -13.91 -1.55
C ARG A 93 15.72 -13.13 -0.32
N GLU A 94 16.02 -13.65 0.87
CA GLU A 94 15.61 -13.04 2.16
C GLU A 94 16.31 -11.71 2.45
N ASP A 95 17.59 -11.57 2.06
CA ASP A 95 18.39 -10.39 2.36
C ASP A 95 18.74 -9.62 1.10
N ASP A 96 18.56 -8.29 1.15
CA ASP A 96 18.98 -7.36 0.12
C ASP A 96 20.51 -7.26 0.06
N ILE A 97 21.06 -7.03 -1.13
CA ILE A 97 22.50 -6.86 -1.34
C ILE A 97 22.83 -5.37 -1.23
N PHE A 98 23.67 -5.00 -0.28
CA PHE A 98 24.16 -3.64 -0.11
C PHE A 98 25.14 -3.27 -1.22
N VAL A 99 24.95 -2.09 -1.86
CA VAL A 99 25.81 -1.57 -2.92
C VAL A 99 26.31 -0.18 -2.52
N LYS A 100 27.63 -0.02 -2.45
CA LYS A 100 28.27 1.27 -2.12
C LYS A 100 28.04 2.28 -3.24
N ALA A 101 28.06 3.58 -2.92
CA ALA A 101 27.82 4.67 -3.88
C ALA A 101 28.73 4.58 -5.13
N ASN A 102 29.99 4.18 -4.98
CA ASN A 102 30.93 4.05 -6.09
C ASN A 102 30.71 2.77 -6.94
N ASP A 103 29.87 1.85 -6.47
CA ASP A 103 29.62 0.56 -7.11
C ASP A 103 28.22 0.46 -7.74
N THR A 104 27.46 1.58 -7.75
CA THR A 104 26.08 1.63 -8.28
C THR A 104 25.99 1.72 -9.81
N MET A 105 27.12 1.97 -10.51
CA MET A 105 27.17 2.15 -11.96
C MET A 105 26.19 3.23 -12.48
N ASN A 106 25.88 4.23 -11.66
CA ASN A 106 24.91 5.29 -11.93
C ASN A 106 23.47 4.76 -12.13
N ALA A 107 23.12 3.64 -11.50
CA ALA A 107 21.77 3.13 -11.50
C ALA A 107 20.83 4.08 -10.77
N PHE A 108 19.64 4.29 -11.33
CA PHE A 108 18.57 5.08 -10.74
C PHE A 108 17.70 4.23 -9.83
N TYR A 109 16.89 4.91 -9.04
CA TYR A 109 15.88 4.28 -8.20
C TYR A 109 14.96 3.36 -9.01
N HIS A 110 14.75 2.14 -8.53
CA HIS A 110 13.97 1.07 -9.16
C HIS A 110 14.55 0.49 -10.47
N ASP A 111 15.74 0.86 -10.89
CA ASP A 111 16.36 0.25 -12.06
C ASP A 111 16.52 -1.26 -11.89
N LYS A 112 16.25 -2.00 -12.96
CA LYS A 112 16.54 -3.42 -13.02
C LYS A 112 18.01 -3.63 -13.36
N VAL A 113 18.75 -4.23 -12.45
CA VAL A 113 20.22 -4.30 -12.51
C VAL A 113 20.74 -5.72 -12.39
N LYS A 114 21.96 -5.93 -12.92
CA LYS A 114 22.75 -7.12 -12.59
C LYS A 114 23.78 -6.75 -11.52
N VAL A 115 23.75 -7.45 -10.40
CA VAL A 115 24.65 -7.27 -9.28
C VAL A 115 25.50 -8.51 -9.05
N VAL A 116 26.77 -8.31 -8.76
CA VAL A 116 27.70 -9.38 -8.37
C VAL A 116 28.02 -9.19 -6.89
N ILE A 117 27.91 -10.26 -6.11
CA ILE A 117 28.27 -10.25 -4.70
C ILE A 117 29.80 -10.18 -4.58
N THR A 118 30.29 -9.16 -3.87
CA THR A 118 31.73 -8.97 -3.60
C THR A 118 32.11 -9.51 -2.23
N THR A 119 31.18 -9.51 -1.28
CA THR A 119 31.37 -10.03 0.08
C THR A 119 30.09 -10.71 0.52
N GLU A 120 30.19 -11.98 0.91
CA GLU A 120 29.05 -12.73 1.43
C GLU A 120 28.66 -12.27 2.84
N LYS A 121 27.41 -12.57 3.24
CA LYS A 121 26.89 -12.29 4.59
C LYS A 121 27.78 -12.96 5.63
N ASN A 122 28.32 -12.18 6.58
CA ASN A 122 29.16 -12.69 7.66
C ASN A 122 28.90 -11.93 8.97
N GLY A 123 28.66 -12.65 10.05
CA GLY A 123 28.60 -12.10 11.41
C GLY A 123 27.53 -11.02 11.63
N GLY A 124 26.35 -11.13 10.99
CA GLY A 124 25.25 -10.15 11.10
C GLY A 124 25.32 -9.00 10.09
N LYS A 125 26.40 -8.86 9.31
CA LYS A 125 26.48 -7.89 8.22
C LYS A 125 25.85 -8.44 6.95
N ARG A 126 25.11 -7.57 6.22
CA ARG A 126 24.49 -7.91 4.92
C ARG A 126 25.56 -8.23 3.87
N ALA A 127 25.18 -8.99 2.84
CA ALA A 127 26.04 -9.19 1.68
C ALA A 127 26.32 -7.85 0.98
N GLU A 128 27.55 -7.62 0.55
CA GLU A 128 27.93 -6.46 -0.26
C GLU A 128 28.06 -6.88 -1.71
N GLY A 129 27.64 -6.01 -2.64
CA GLY A 129 27.72 -6.26 -4.07
C GLY A 129 28.10 -5.03 -4.88
N LYS A 130 28.34 -5.28 -6.17
CA LYS A 130 28.62 -4.25 -7.17
C LYS A 130 27.70 -4.44 -8.37
N ILE A 131 27.05 -3.37 -8.84
CA ILE A 131 26.29 -3.39 -10.07
C ILE A 131 27.25 -3.48 -11.26
N VAL A 132 27.01 -4.44 -12.14
CA VAL A 132 27.86 -4.71 -13.32
C VAL A 132 27.15 -4.41 -14.63
N ALA A 133 25.83 -4.30 -14.62
CA ALA A 133 25.03 -3.86 -15.76
C ALA A 133 23.69 -3.34 -15.29
N ILE A 134 23.18 -2.33 -15.99
CA ILE A 134 21.79 -1.90 -15.91
C ILE A 134 21.03 -2.62 -17.01
N VAL A 135 19.99 -3.37 -16.65
CA VAL A 135 19.19 -4.15 -17.60
C VAL A 135 18.10 -3.28 -18.20
N GLU A 136 17.46 -2.45 -17.33
CA GLU A 136 16.38 -1.56 -17.73
C GLU A 136 16.33 -0.38 -16.76
N HIS A 137 16.16 0.82 -17.30
CA HIS A 137 15.87 2.00 -16.51
C HIS A 137 14.36 2.13 -16.32
N GLU A 138 13.92 2.16 -15.07
CA GLU A 138 12.50 2.33 -14.72
C GLU A 138 12.11 3.82 -14.75
N VAL A 139 12.96 4.70 -14.22
CA VAL A 139 12.70 6.15 -14.17
C VAL A 139 13.01 6.76 -15.53
N LYS A 140 11.96 7.10 -16.27
CA LYS A 140 12.06 7.76 -17.62
C LYS A 140 11.82 9.26 -17.54
N GLU A 141 11.06 9.70 -16.54
CA GLU A 141 10.74 11.09 -16.27
C GLU A 141 10.99 11.42 -14.80
N VAL A 142 11.37 12.66 -14.55
CA VAL A 142 11.67 13.16 -13.21
C VAL A 142 10.88 14.45 -12.99
N VAL A 143 10.19 14.55 -11.85
CA VAL A 143 9.60 15.80 -11.37
C VAL A 143 10.61 16.49 -10.47
N GLY A 144 10.79 17.79 -10.64
CA GLY A 144 11.74 18.52 -9.83
C GLY A 144 11.67 20.03 -10.04
N THR A 145 12.56 20.74 -9.35
CA THR A 145 12.68 22.19 -9.41
C THR A 145 13.74 22.59 -10.41
N PHE A 146 13.40 23.44 -11.36
CA PHE A 146 14.32 23.92 -12.36
C PHE A 146 15.18 25.07 -11.83
N GLN A 147 16.49 24.91 -11.91
CA GLN A 147 17.47 25.94 -11.63
C GLN A 147 18.11 26.41 -12.94
N LYS A 148 18.02 27.71 -13.20
CA LYS A 148 18.46 28.31 -14.45
C LYS A 148 19.88 28.86 -14.37
N ASN A 149 20.73 28.48 -15.31
CA ASN A 149 21.97 29.14 -15.63
C ASN A 149 21.86 29.96 -16.92
N ARG A 150 22.91 30.70 -17.29
CA ARG A 150 22.88 31.61 -18.48
C ARG A 150 22.55 30.84 -19.78
N THR A 151 23.12 29.67 -20.02
CA THR A 151 23.03 28.89 -21.25
C THR A 151 22.56 27.44 -21.05
N TYR A 152 22.22 27.06 -19.84
CA TYR A 152 21.71 25.72 -19.48
C TYR A 152 20.94 25.79 -18.17
N GLY A 153 20.33 24.70 -17.76
CA GLY A 153 19.74 24.59 -16.45
C GLY A 153 19.92 23.19 -15.86
N PHE A 154 19.48 23.04 -14.64
CA PHE A 154 19.37 21.74 -13.98
C PHE A 154 17.96 21.55 -13.44
N VAL A 155 17.48 20.32 -13.46
CA VAL A 155 16.31 19.91 -12.69
C VAL A 155 16.80 19.16 -11.47
N ILE A 156 16.49 19.70 -10.29
CA ILE A 156 16.76 19.06 -9.00
C ILE A 156 15.56 18.18 -8.69
N PRO A 157 15.71 16.83 -8.66
CA PRO A 157 14.59 15.92 -8.42
C PRO A 157 13.95 16.14 -7.05
N ASP A 158 12.61 16.09 -6.98
CA ASP A 158 11.85 16.11 -5.71
C ASP A 158 11.99 14.78 -4.96
N ASN A 159 12.28 13.70 -5.68
CA ASN A 159 12.57 12.41 -5.10
C ASN A 159 14.03 12.34 -4.66
N ALA A 160 14.27 12.48 -3.35
CA ALA A 160 15.60 12.42 -2.77
C ALA A 160 16.38 11.10 -3.03
N LYS A 161 15.69 10.05 -3.49
CA LYS A 161 16.33 8.79 -3.91
C LYS A 161 17.00 8.89 -5.28
N ILE A 162 16.68 9.93 -6.07
CA ILE A 162 17.42 10.30 -7.29
C ILE A 162 18.46 11.34 -6.88
N ASN A 163 19.68 10.90 -6.61
CA ASN A 163 20.73 11.69 -6.00
C ASN A 163 21.62 12.47 -6.98
N CYS A 164 21.10 12.78 -8.17
CA CYS A 164 21.81 13.53 -9.18
C CYS A 164 20.87 14.51 -9.89
N ASP A 165 21.39 15.72 -10.18
CA ASP A 165 20.67 16.75 -10.92
C ASP A 165 20.64 16.38 -12.42
N ILE A 166 19.52 16.64 -13.09
CA ILE A 166 19.35 16.40 -14.51
C ILE A 166 19.75 17.65 -15.28
N PHE A 167 20.82 17.56 -16.08
CA PHE A 167 21.29 18.63 -16.94
C PHE A 167 20.31 18.89 -18.08
N ILE A 168 19.91 20.16 -18.28
CA ILE A 168 18.97 20.58 -19.34
C ILE A 168 19.67 21.61 -20.26
N PRO A 169 19.95 21.24 -21.52
CA PRO A 169 20.43 22.18 -22.53
C PRO A 169 19.44 23.32 -22.79
N GLN A 170 19.92 24.45 -23.26
CA GLN A 170 19.12 25.65 -23.50
C GLN A 170 17.89 25.38 -24.42
N GLU A 171 18.09 24.60 -25.48
CA GLU A 171 17.05 24.26 -26.45
C GLU A 171 15.93 23.38 -25.87
N PHE A 172 16.16 22.73 -24.72
CA PHE A 172 15.23 21.80 -24.08
C PHE A 172 14.60 22.32 -22.78
N MET A 173 14.73 23.62 -22.48
CA MET A 173 14.16 24.22 -21.26
C MET A 173 12.64 24.41 -21.32
N ASN A 174 12.02 24.37 -22.52
CA ASN A 174 10.57 24.49 -22.73
C ASN A 174 9.92 25.67 -21.99
N GLY A 175 10.59 26.83 -21.94
CA GLY A 175 10.08 28.04 -21.25
C GLY A 175 10.21 28.03 -19.72
N ALA A 176 10.83 27.03 -19.11
CA ALA A 176 11.06 26.98 -17.67
C ALA A 176 11.94 28.17 -17.22
N VAL A 177 11.59 28.77 -16.10
CA VAL A 177 12.32 29.86 -15.43
C VAL A 177 12.85 29.37 -14.09
N GLU A 178 13.71 30.15 -13.43
CA GLU A 178 14.19 29.85 -12.08
C GLU A 178 13.03 29.55 -11.15
N GLY A 179 13.10 28.47 -10.37
CA GLY A 179 12.06 28.04 -9.44
C GLY A 179 10.84 27.35 -10.08
N SER A 180 10.81 27.14 -11.41
CA SER A 180 9.73 26.36 -12.03
C SER A 180 9.73 24.91 -11.56
N LYS A 181 8.57 24.39 -11.17
CA LYS A 181 8.33 22.95 -11.04
C LYS A 181 8.08 22.39 -12.44
N VAL A 182 8.83 21.34 -12.78
CA VAL A 182 8.83 20.78 -14.14
C VAL A 182 8.80 19.26 -14.11
N VAL A 183 8.30 18.68 -15.20
CA VAL A 183 8.53 17.28 -15.57
C VAL A 183 9.64 17.28 -16.61
N ALA A 184 10.68 16.49 -16.39
CA ALA A 184 11.79 16.33 -17.33
C ALA A 184 11.96 14.87 -17.72
N SER A 185 11.95 14.59 -19.02
CA SER A 185 12.30 13.23 -19.52
C SER A 185 13.81 13.09 -19.63
N ILE A 186 14.32 11.92 -19.22
CA ILE A 186 15.75 11.60 -19.29
C ILE A 186 16.08 11.10 -20.69
N SER A 187 17.05 11.72 -21.36
CA SER A 187 17.53 11.31 -22.68
C SER A 187 18.89 10.59 -22.63
N ASP A 188 19.71 10.87 -21.61
CA ASP A 188 20.98 10.23 -21.32
C ASP A 188 21.11 10.08 -19.80
N TYR A 189 21.33 8.87 -19.33
CA TYR A 189 21.45 8.60 -17.87
C TYR A 189 22.82 8.94 -17.30
N GLY A 190 23.71 9.48 -18.10
CA GLY A 190 25.02 9.95 -17.67
C GLY A 190 25.99 8.82 -17.29
N SER A 191 26.94 9.17 -16.43
CA SER A 191 27.95 8.25 -15.89
C SER A 191 28.45 8.78 -14.55
N GLN A 192 29.37 8.07 -13.88
CA GLN A 192 29.97 8.55 -12.63
C GLN A 192 30.63 9.94 -12.73
N SER A 193 31.00 10.39 -13.91
CA SER A 193 31.66 11.68 -14.16
C SER A 193 30.79 12.69 -14.92
N LYS A 194 29.58 12.32 -15.33
CA LYS A 194 28.69 13.14 -16.15
C LYS A 194 27.26 13.05 -15.64
N ASN A 195 26.66 14.19 -15.32
CA ASN A 195 25.26 14.24 -14.94
C ASN A 195 24.36 13.68 -16.04
N PRO A 196 23.23 13.08 -15.67
CA PRO A 196 22.18 12.73 -16.63
C PRO A 196 21.72 13.97 -17.41
N GLN A 197 21.32 13.76 -18.64
CA GLN A 197 20.79 14.83 -19.48
C GLN A 197 19.31 14.55 -19.80
N GLY A 198 18.52 15.60 -19.81
CA GLY A 198 17.09 15.52 -20.12
C GLY A 198 16.55 16.72 -20.88
N LYS A 199 15.25 16.70 -21.06
CA LYS A 199 14.47 17.81 -21.61
C LYS A 199 13.23 18.06 -20.76
N VAL A 200 12.86 19.31 -20.54
CA VAL A 200 11.60 19.68 -19.89
C VAL A 200 10.45 19.34 -20.82
N THR A 201 9.58 18.43 -20.42
CA THR A 201 8.38 18.02 -21.16
C THR A 201 7.17 18.85 -20.77
N GLU A 202 7.07 19.24 -19.49
CA GLU A 202 5.95 20.01 -18.96
C GLU A 202 6.45 20.99 -17.88
N VAL A 203 5.90 22.21 -17.87
CA VAL A 203 6.08 23.20 -16.80
C VAL A 203 4.79 23.24 -15.99
N LEU A 204 4.86 22.86 -14.70
CA LEU A 204 3.69 22.75 -13.82
C LEU A 204 3.28 24.10 -13.22
N GLY A 205 4.23 25.04 -13.10
CA GLY A 205 4.09 26.36 -12.50
C GLY A 205 5.33 26.74 -11.71
N HIS A 206 5.28 27.86 -10.98
CA HIS A 206 6.35 28.23 -10.05
C HIS A 206 6.17 27.49 -8.72
N ILE A 207 7.25 27.24 -8.01
CA ILE A 207 7.22 26.52 -6.71
C ILE A 207 6.31 27.19 -5.67
N ASP A 208 6.13 28.52 -5.79
CA ASP A 208 5.27 29.31 -4.89
C ASP A 208 3.83 29.45 -5.39
N ASP A 209 3.50 28.91 -6.57
CA ASP A 209 2.13 28.97 -7.09
C ASP A 209 1.21 27.98 -6.34
N PRO A 210 -0.01 28.40 -5.95
CA PRO A 210 -0.96 27.53 -5.26
C PRO A 210 -1.24 26.23 -6.02
N GLY A 211 -1.15 25.09 -5.34
CA GLY A 211 -1.48 23.75 -5.85
C GLY A 211 -0.42 23.12 -6.77
N VAL A 212 0.67 23.80 -7.10
CA VAL A 212 1.79 23.25 -7.87
C VAL A 212 2.54 22.18 -7.08
N ASP A 213 2.60 22.33 -5.77
CA ASP A 213 3.14 21.38 -4.81
C ASP A 213 2.43 20.03 -4.89
N ILE A 214 1.09 20.01 -4.80
CA ILE A 214 0.28 18.78 -4.94
C ILE A 214 0.37 18.23 -6.37
N MET A 215 0.35 19.11 -7.39
CA MET A 215 0.50 18.69 -8.79
C MET A 215 1.84 17.99 -9.03
N SER A 216 2.91 18.44 -8.38
CA SER A 216 4.23 17.79 -8.45
C SER A 216 4.17 16.35 -7.90
N ILE A 217 3.47 16.10 -6.80
CA ILE A 217 3.28 14.76 -6.25
C ILE A 217 2.44 13.91 -7.19
N ILE A 218 1.34 14.45 -7.72
CA ILE A 218 0.48 13.77 -8.71
C ILE A 218 1.32 13.25 -9.89
N LYS A 219 2.17 14.12 -10.45
CA LYS A 219 3.06 13.77 -11.56
C LYS A 219 4.16 12.79 -11.16
N ALA A 220 4.76 12.96 -9.96
CA ALA A 220 5.79 12.06 -9.46
C ALA A 220 5.30 10.62 -9.28
N TYR A 221 4.03 10.44 -8.93
CA TYR A 221 3.38 9.14 -8.81
C TYR A 221 2.66 8.69 -10.09
N ASP A 222 2.78 9.42 -11.21
CA ASP A 222 2.09 9.13 -12.48
C ASP A 222 0.58 8.87 -12.26
N LEU A 223 -0.07 9.72 -11.44
CA LEU A 223 -1.50 9.58 -11.18
C LEU A 223 -2.31 10.17 -12.34
N PRO A 224 -3.25 9.42 -12.93
CA PRO A 224 -4.02 9.87 -14.09
C PRO A 224 -5.12 10.85 -13.67
N VAL A 225 -4.90 12.15 -13.84
CA VAL A 225 -5.89 13.19 -13.47
C VAL A 225 -7.07 13.20 -14.45
N GLU A 226 -6.79 13.16 -15.74
CA GLU A 226 -7.82 13.24 -16.78
C GLU A 226 -8.29 11.85 -17.25
N PHE A 227 -9.53 11.78 -17.68
CA PHE A 227 -10.08 10.61 -18.35
C PHE A 227 -9.85 10.71 -19.87
N PRO A 228 -9.50 9.59 -20.54
CA PRO A 228 -9.35 9.54 -21.99
C PRO A 228 -10.66 9.88 -22.71
N GLU A 229 -10.56 10.36 -23.97
CA GLU A 229 -11.71 10.70 -24.81
C GLU A 229 -12.68 9.52 -25.03
N SER A 230 -12.18 8.29 -25.05
CA SER A 230 -13.01 7.09 -25.13
C SER A 230 -13.94 6.94 -23.91
N VAL A 231 -13.44 7.29 -22.73
CA VAL A 231 -14.22 7.30 -21.48
C VAL A 231 -15.19 8.46 -21.47
N LYS A 232 -14.76 9.66 -21.86
CA LYS A 232 -15.62 10.85 -21.96
C LYS A 232 -16.80 10.63 -22.91
N LYS A 233 -16.60 9.89 -24.00
CA LYS A 233 -17.67 9.49 -24.92
C LYS A 233 -18.60 8.45 -24.29
N ALA A 234 -18.05 7.39 -23.70
CA ALA A 234 -18.85 6.32 -23.12
C ALA A 234 -19.76 6.80 -21.98
N ILE A 235 -19.32 7.81 -21.21
CA ILE A 235 -20.12 8.35 -20.10
C ILE A 235 -21.34 9.15 -20.59
N ASN A 236 -21.33 9.70 -21.80
CA ASN A 236 -22.45 10.44 -22.34
C ASN A 236 -23.68 9.54 -22.60
N ASP A 237 -23.45 8.25 -22.86
CA ASP A 237 -24.50 7.27 -23.11
C ASP A 237 -25.15 6.76 -21.82
N ILE A 238 -24.58 7.06 -20.66
CA ILE A 238 -25.12 6.65 -19.36
C ILE A 238 -26.18 7.66 -18.90
N PRO A 239 -27.40 7.18 -18.55
CA PRO A 239 -28.46 8.06 -18.08
C PRO A 239 -28.15 8.65 -16.69
N ASP A 240 -28.83 9.74 -16.34
CA ASP A 240 -28.69 10.35 -15.02
C ASP A 240 -29.64 9.74 -13.98
N VAL A 241 -30.64 8.97 -14.43
CA VAL A 241 -31.66 8.32 -13.59
C VAL A 241 -31.79 6.83 -13.95
N VAL A 242 -32.11 6.02 -12.96
CA VAL A 242 -32.33 4.58 -13.14
C VAL A 242 -33.63 4.36 -13.92
N SER A 243 -33.55 3.62 -15.03
CA SER A 243 -34.72 3.33 -15.85
C SER A 243 -35.58 2.18 -15.27
N GLU A 244 -36.87 2.12 -15.62
CA GLU A 244 -37.74 1.01 -15.21
C GLU A 244 -37.26 -0.35 -15.75
N LYS A 245 -36.54 -0.34 -16.89
CA LYS A 245 -35.91 -1.54 -17.44
C LYS A 245 -34.81 -2.07 -16.54
N ASP A 246 -34.00 -1.19 -15.95
CA ASP A 246 -32.87 -1.55 -15.09
C ASP A 246 -33.33 -2.05 -13.71
N LYS A 247 -34.53 -1.65 -13.29
CA LYS A 247 -35.19 -2.12 -12.05
C LYS A 247 -35.81 -3.51 -12.21
N ALA A 248 -36.16 -3.91 -13.44
CA ALA A 248 -36.88 -5.17 -13.69
C ALA A 248 -36.02 -6.39 -13.22
N GLY A 249 -36.70 -7.31 -12.49
CA GLY A 249 -36.09 -8.54 -11.98
C GLY A 249 -35.27 -8.36 -10.69
N ARG A 250 -35.08 -7.15 -10.20
CA ARG A 250 -34.43 -6.86 -8.92
C ARG A 250 -35.41 -6.92 -7.75
N VAL A 251 -34.90 -7.21 -6.56
CA VAL A 251 -35.69 -7.13 -5.33
C VAL A 251 -35.95 -5.66 -5.00
N ASP A 252 -37.18 -5.27 -4.85
CA ASP A 252 -37.58 -3.90 -4.53
C ASP A 252 -37.53 -3.66 -3.02
N LEU A 253 -36.56 -2.86 -2.58
CA LEU A 253 -36.35 -2.45 -1.19
C LEU A 253 -36.57 -0.94 -0.98
N ARG A 254 -37.20 -0.24 -1.91
CA ARG A 254 -37.41 1.23 -1.83
C ARG A 254 -38.28 1.66 -0.65
N ASN A 255 -39.06 0.75 -0.07
CA ASN A 255 -39.89 1.02 1.09
C ASN A 255 -39.26 0.56 2.41
N VAL A 256 -38.02 0.04 2.37
CA VAL A 256 -37.28 -0.35 3.57
C VAL A 256 -36.53 0.87 4.08
N GLN A 257 -36.67 1.20 5.36
CA GLN A 257 -35.99 2.30 5.98
C GLN A 257 -34.46 2.06 5.94
N MET A 258 -33.72 2.99 5.33
CA MET A 258 -32.29 2.90 5.19
C MET A 258 -31.60 4.27 5.15
N VAL A 259 -30.35 4.30 5.54
CA VAL A 259 -29.52 5.50 5.58
C VAL A 259 -28.13 5.24 4.98
N THR A 260 -27.49 6.28 4.46
CA THR A 260 -26.04 6.33 4.31
C THR A 260 -25.44 7.08 5.49
N ILE A 261 -24.26 6.69 5.99
CA ILE A 261 -23.56 7.36 7.09
C ILE A 261 -22.08 7.54 6.71
N ASP A 262 -21.69 8.76 6.37
CA ASP A 262 -20.39 9.08 5.81
C ASP A 262 -19.81 10.37 6.41
N GLY A 263 -18.65 10.81 5.91
CA GLY A 263 -18.14 12.17 6.19
C GLY A 263 -19.04 13.24 5.57
N GLU A 264 -19.01 14.44 6.14
CA GLU A 264 -19.85 15.57 5.65
C GLU A 264 -19.60 15.89 4.19
N ASP A 265 -18.34 15.77 3.74
CA ASP A 265 -17.88 16.16 2.39
C ASP A 265 -17.93 15.02 1.38
N ALA A 266 -18.28 13.78 1.79
CA ALA A 266 -18.35 12.61 0.91
C ALA A 266 -19.42 12.81 -0.18
N LYS A 267 -19.10 12.46 -1.42
CA LYS A 267 -20.02 12.56 -2.58
C LYS A 267 -20.22 11.20 -3.27
N ASP A 268 -19.31 10.30 -3.07
CA ASP A 268 -19.22 8.94 -3.63
C ASP A 268 -19.71 7.92 -2.59
N LEU A 269 -21.02 7.94 -2.35
CA LEU A 269 -21.67 7.10 -1.33
C LEU A 269 -21.79 5.66 -1.85
N ASP A 270 -20.85 4.81 -1.45
CA ASP A 270 -20.75 3.40 -1.86
C ASP A 270 -21.81 2.51 -1.18
N ASP A 271 -22.14 2.81 0.08
CA ASP A 271 -22.94 1.92 0.94
C ASP A 271 -24.11 2.62 1.63
N ALA A 272 -25.20 1.89 1.74
CA ALA A 272 -26.34 2.21 2.58
C ALA A 272 -26.65 1.03 3.50
N VAL A 273 -27.20 1.30 4.67
CA VAL A 273 -27.52 0.30 5.67
C VAL A 273 -28.98 0.37 6.09
N SER A 274 -29.59 -0.80 6.27
CA SER A 274 -30.92 -0.96 6.85
C SER A 274 -30.86 -1.96 7.98
N ILE A 275 -31.66 -1.78 9.03
CA ILE A 275 -31.74 -2.73 10.13
C ILE A 275 -33.16 -2.81 10.69
N SER A 276 -33.57 -4.01 11.04
CA SER A 276 -34.77 -4.27 11.81
C SER A 276 -34.52 -5.40 12.81
N LYS A 277 -35.41 -5.58 13.76
CA LYS A 277 -35.30 -6.63 14.78
C LYS A 277 -36.58 -7.39 14.89
N GLU A 278 -36.53 -8.72 14.77
CA GLU A 278 -37.68 -9.61 14.99
C GLU A 278 -37.31 -10.64 16.07
N GLY A 279 -37.95 -10.51 17.24
CA GLY A 279 -37.59 -11.32 18.39
C GLY A 279 -36.09 -11.10 18.78
N PRO A 280 -35.28 -12.18 18.83
CA PRO A 280 -33.87 -12.07 19.19
C PRO A 280 -32.95 -11.82 17.98
N VAL A 281 -33.50 -11.77 16.75
CA VAL A 281 -32.70 -11.70 15.51
C VAL A 281 -32.73 -10.30 14.94
N TYR A 282 -31.55 -9.78 14.59
CA TYR A 282 -31.40 -8.55 13.81
C TYR A 282 -31.30 -8.90 12.33
N HIS A 283 -32.09 -8.21 11.50
CA HIS A 283 -32.03 -8.29 10.05
C HIS A 283 -31.26 -7.09 9.53
N LEU A 284 -29.97 -7.28 9.24
CA LEU A 284 -29.07 -6.25 8.72
C LEU A 284 -29.02 -6.33 7.20
N GLY A 285 -29.30 -5.21 6.52
CA GLY A 285 -29.05 -5.04 5.11
C GLY A 285 -27.85 -4.12 4.87
N VAL A 286 -26.85 -4.61 4.13
CA VAL A 286 -25.74 -3.82 3.60
C VAL A 286 -25.93 -3.74 2.09
N HIS A 287 -26.22 -2.53 1.60
CA HIS A 287 -26.60 -2.25 0.22
C HIS A 287 -25.48 -1.49 -0.46
N ILE A 288 -24.84 -2.09 -1.45
CA ILE A 288 -23.65 -1.52 -2.12
C ILE A 288 -24.03 -1.09 -3.54
N ALA A 289 -23.60 0.10 -3.93
CA ALA A 289 -23.80 0.66 -5.25
C ALA A 289 -23.46 -0.35 -6.37
N ASP A 290 -24.40 -0.66 -7.26
CA ASP A 290 -24.18 -1.59 -8.37
C ASP A 290 -23.43 -0.91 -9.54
N VAL A 291 -22.17 -0.55 -9.30
CA VAL A 291 -21.30 0.07 -10.31
C VAL A 291 -21.12 -0.84 -11.52
N SER A 292 -21.14 -2.17 -11.30
CA SER A 292 -20.97 -3.17 -12.35
C SER A 292 -22.07 -3.18 -13.41
N HIS A 293 -23.23 -2.58 -13.11
CA HIS A 293 -24.31 -2.38 -14.07
C HIS A 293 -23.91 -1.40 -15.19
N TYR A 294 -23.19 -0.34 -14.82
CA TYR A 294 -22.77 0.73 -15.75
C TYR A 294 -21.35 0.52 -16.29
N VAL A 295 -20.46 -0.03 -15.49
CA VAL A 295 -19.06 -0.31 -15.86
C VAL A 295 -18.94 -1.79 -16.21
N THR A 296 -19.37 -2.12 -17.43
CA THR A 296 -19.37 -3.52 -17.93
C THR A 296 -17.95 -3.96 -18.33
N GLU A 297 -17.67 -5.25 -18.15
CA GLU A 297 -16.36 -5.86 -18.46
C GLU A 297 -15.91 -5.56 -19.91
N GLY A 298 -14.66 -5.15 -20.08
CA GLY A 298 -14.03 -4.85 -21.38
C GLY A 298 -14.43 -3.51 -22.00
N SER A 299 -15.35 -2.75 -21.39
CA SER A 299 -15.73 -1.41 -21.83
C SER A 299 -14.58 -0.40 -21.68
N ALA A 300 -14.71 0.79 -22.28
CA ALA A 300 -13.73 1.86 -22.11
C ALA A 300 -13.63 2.29 -20.64
N LEU A 301 -14.76 2.33 -19.93
CA LEU A 301 -14.83 2.63 -18.49
C LEU A 301 -14.10 1.58 -17.66
N ASP A 302 -14.29 0.30 -17.96
CA ASP A 302 -13.67 -0.80 -17.26
C ASP A 302 -12.15 -0.81 -17.43
N LYS A 303 -11.67 -0.65 -18.67
CA LYS A 303 -10.23 -0.59 -18.97
C LYS A 303 -9.54 0.55 -18.20
N GLU A 304 -10.19 1.72 -18.13
CA GLU A 304 -9.66 2.85 -17.38
C GLU A 304 -9.75 2.62 -15.87
N ALA A 305 -10.86 2.07 -15.35
CA ALA A 305 -11.00 1.72 -13.95
C ALA A 305 -9.93 0.71 -13.49
N LEU A 306 -9.64 -0.32 -14.31
CA LEU A 306 -8.57 -1.29 -14.04
C LEU A 306 -7.18 -0.62 -14.11
N LYS A 307 -6.99 0.33 -15.04
CA LYS A 307 -5.74 1.09 -15.13
C LYS A 307 -5.48 1.92 -13.87
N ARG A 308 -6.50 2.55 -13.33
CA ARG A 308 -6.45 3.34 -12.09
C ARG A 308 -6.37 2.44 -10.86
N GLY A 309 -7.10 1.33 -10.84
CA GLY A 309 -7.15 0.33 -9.78
C GLY A 309 -7.87 0.78 -8.53
N THR A 310 -7.74 2.04 -8.15
CA THR A 310 -8.39 2.67 -7.00
C THR A 310 -8.55 4.16 -7.20
N SER A 311 -9.49 4.80 -6.49
CA SER A 311 -9.47 6.25 -6.29
C SER A 311 -8.33 6.66 -5.37
N VAL A 312 -7.82 7.89 -5.51
CA VAL A 312 -6.74 8.45 -4.68
C VAL A 312 -7.27 9.69 -3.97
N TYR A 313 -7.21 9.70 -2.64
CA TYR A 313 -7.75 10.76 -1.79
C TYR A 313 -6.61 11.65 -1.29
N LEU A 314 -6.22 12.62 -2.11
CA LEU A 314 -5.21 13.59 -1.73
C LEU A 314 -5.81 14.62 -0.76
N VAL A 315 -4.94 15.33 -0.07
CA VAL A 315 -5.34 16.29 0.96
C VAL A 315 -6.31 17.38 0.49
N ASP A 316 -6.25 17.77 -0.80
CA ASP A 316 -7.06 18.85 -1.40
C ASP A 316 -8.08 18.37 -2.44
N ARG A 317 -7.93 17.15 -2.96
CA ARG A 317 -8.76 16.62 -4.04
C ARG A 317 -8.80 15.10 -4.10
N VAL A 318 -9.82 14.57 -4.78
CA VAL A 318 -9.92 13.16 -5.12
C VAL A 318 -9.61 12.96 -6.61
N ILE A 319 -8.73 12.01 -6.92
CA ILE A 319 -8.53 11.48 -8.27
C ILE A 319 -9.37 10.20 -8.37
N PRO A 320 -10.55 10.24 -9.00
CA PRO A 320 -11.51 9.15 -8.94
C PRO A 320 -11.13 7.98 -9.86
N MET A 321 -11.46 6.75 -9.45
CA MET A 321 -11.32 5.56 -10.28
C MET A 321 -12.25 5.58 -11.49
N ILE A 322 -13.46 6.06 -11.31
CA ILE A 322 -14.49 6.21 -12.35
C ILE A 322 -14.97 7.68 -12.43
N PRO A 323 -15.45 8.15 -13.59
CA PRO A 323 -15.86 9.55 -13.75
C PRO A 323 -16.94 10.01 -12.75
N HIS A 324 -16.90 11.28 -12.36
CA HIS A 324 -17.83 11.87 -11.36
C HIS A 324 -19.32 11.71 -11.70
N LYS A 325 -19.69 11.66 -12.99
CA LYS A 325 -21.07 11.35 -13.40
C LYS A 325 -21.54 9.98 -12.86
N LEU A 326 -20.62 9.03 -12.71
CA LEU A 326 -20.88 7.75 -12.06
C LEU A 326 -20.66 7.83 -10.55
N SER A 327 -19.46 8.21 -10.11
CA SER A 327 -19.07 8.11 -8.70
C SER A 327 -19.90 9.00 -7.78
N ASN A 328 -20.30 10.20 -8.21
CA ASN A 328 -21.08 11.14 -7.42
C ASN A 328 -22.55 11.22 -7.89
N GLY A 329 -22.85 10.64 -9.07
CA GLY A 329 -24.14 10.68 -9.72
C GLY A 329 -24.93 9.37 -9.58
N ILE A 330 -25.13 8.66 -10.72
CA ILE A 330 -26.06 7.51 -10.77
C ILE A 330 -25.63 6.32 -9.92
N CYS A 331 -24.34 6.14 -9.62
CA CYS A 331 -23.86 5.09 -8.72
C CYS A 331 -23.94 5.49 -7.25
N SER A 332 -23.73 6.77 -6.93
CA SER A 332 -23.78 7.25 -5.54
C SER A 332 -25.19 7.05 -4.95
N LEU A 333 -25.27 6.46 -3.76
CA LEU A 333 -26.53 6.15 -3.08
C LEU A 333 -27.14 7.41 -2.46
N ASN A 334 -27.48 8.37 -3.32
CA ASN A 334 -28.00 9.69 -2.93
C ASN A 334 -29.40 9.57 -2.32
N GLN A 335 -29.66 10.40 -1.30
CA GLN A 335 -30.95 10.46 -0.60
C GLN A 335 -32.10 10.77 -1.54
N GLY A 336 -33.21 10.01 -1.43
CA GLY A 336 -34.47 10.24 -2.13
C GLY A 336 -34.45 9.84 -3.60
N GLU A 337 -33.38 9.20 -4.09
CA GLU A 337 -33.25 8.77 -5.47
C GLU A 337 -33.24 7.25 -5.57
N ASP A 338 -33.96 6.70 -6.59
CA ASP A 338 -33.85 5.28 -6.86
C ASP A 338 -32.47 4.91 -7.34
N ARG A 339 -31.86 3.89 -6.70
CA ARG A 339 -30.51 3.41 -7.02
C ARG A 339 -30.49 1.89 -7.17
N LEU A 340 -29.63 1.42 -8.06
CA LEU A 340 -29.33 -0.01 -8.18
C LEU A 340 -28.27 -0.38 -7.17
N ALA A 341 -28.50 -1.47 -6.45
CA ALA A 341 -27.54 -1.98 -5.49
C ALA A 341 -27.37 -3.50 -5.59
N LEU A 342 -26.23 -3.97 -5.12
CA LEU A 342 -25.98 -5.36 -4.78
C LEU A 342 -25.99 -5.46 -3.27
N SER A 343 -26.96 -6.18 -2.72
CA SER A 343 -27.22 -6.19 -1.28
C SER A 343 -26.83 -7.50 -0.66
N CYS A 344 -26.19 -7.42 0.50
CA CYS A 344 -25.94 -8.52 1.42
C CYS A 344 -26.90 -8.36 2.61
N LEU A 345 -27.92 -9.21 2.66
CA LEU A 345 -28.91 -9.26 3.74
C LEU A 345 -28.50 -10.34 4.72
N MET A 346 -28.37 -10.02 6.00
CA MET A 346 -27.82 -10.92 7.04
C MET A 346 -28.73 -10.98 8.26
N ASP A 347 -28.96 -12.19 8.76
CA ASP A 347 -29.68 -12.44 10.01
C ASP A 347 -28.65 -12.68 11.13
N ILE A 348 -28.67 -11.83 12.17
CA ILE A 348 -27.70 -11.84 13.25
C ILE A 348 -28.39 -12.24 14.54
N ASP A 349 -27.91 -13.30 15.19
CA ASP A 349 -28.40 -13.75 16.49
C ASP A 349 -27.85 -12.91 17.68
N GLU A 350 -28.36 -13.15 18.88
CA GLU A 350 -27.95 -12.47 20.11
C GLU A 350 -26.45 -12.67 20.49
N LYS A 351 -25.76 -13.61 19.83
CA LYS A 351 -24.34 -13.88 20.02
C LYS A 351 -23.48 -13.25 18.92
N GLY A 352 -24.10 -12.51 17.99
CA GLY A 352 -23.43 -11.93 16.84
C GLY A 352 -23.07 -12.94 15.75
N ASN A 353 -23.72 -14.14 15.72
CA ASN A 353 -23.56 -15.06 14.61
C ASN A 353 -24.46 -14.69 13.45
N ILE A 354 -23.94 -14.73 12.24
CA ILE A 354 -24.73 -14.66 11.03
C ILE A 354 -25.33 -16.06 10.82
N VAL A 355 -26.64 -16.19 11.07
CA VAL A 355 -27.35 -17.46 11.03
C VAL A 355 -28.07 -17.69 9.71
N GLY A 356 -28.20 -16.66 8.89
CA GLY A 356 -28.73 -16.69 7.55
C GLY A 356 -28.23 -15.49 6.75
N HIS A 357 -28.09 -15.64 5.43
CA HIS A 357 -27.78 -14.51 4.56
C HIS A 357 -28.36 -14.71 3.16
N ARG A 358 -28.49 -13.62 2.44
CA ARG A 358 -28.88 -13.60 1.03
C ARG A 358 -28.17 -12.47 0.30
N ILE A 359 -27.51 -12.80 -0.79
CA ILE A 359 -26.91 -11.82 -1.70
C ILE A 359 -27.84 -11.69 -2.90
N CYS A 360 -28.24 -10.47 -3.26
CA CYS A 360 -29.17 -10.23 -4.35
C CYS A 360 -29.04 -8.83 -4.95
N GLU A 361 -29.40 -8.71 -6.22
CA GLU A 361 -29.58 -7.42 -6.88
C GLU A 361 -30.87 -6.75 -6.40
N THR A 362 -30.77 -5.47 -6.04
CA THR A 362 -31.86 -4.71 -5.43
C THR A 362 -32.08 -3.37 -6.11
N VAL A 363 -33.25 -2.80 -5.90
CA VAL A 363 -33.54 -1.37 -6.12
C VAL A 363 -33.83 -0.77 -4.76
N ILE A 364 -33.11 0.28 -4.43
CA ILE A 364 -33.21 0.96 -3.13
C ILE A 364 -33.51 2.44 -3.29
N ASN A 365 -33.97 3.07 -2.22
CA ASN A 365 -34.14 4.51 -2.11
C ASN A 365 -33.77 4.93 -0.69
N VAL A 366 -32.69 5.70 -0.54
CA VAL A 366 -32.16 6.09 0.77
C VAL A 366 -33.02 7.18 1.39
N ASP A 367 -33.54 6.96 2.60
CA ASP A 367 -34.38 7.93 3.31
C ASP A 367 -33.62 9.17 3.73
N ARG A 368 -32.41 8.99 4.27
CA ARG A 368 -31.56 10.09 4.76
C ARG A 368 -30.08 9.81 4.53
N ARG A 369 -29.39 10.85 4.08
CA ARG A 369 -27.95 10.92 4.18
C ARG A 369 -27.58 11.48 5.54
N MET A 370 -26.90 10.67 6.35
CA MET A 370 -26.38 11.02 7.66
C MET A 370 -24.89 11.26 7.63
N SER A 371 -24.37 12.02 8.62
CA SER A 371 -22.94 12.12 8.83
C SER A 371 -22.51 11.40 10.11
N TYR A 372 -21.25 10.97 10.18
CA TYR A 372 -20.67 10.38 11.39
C TYR A 372 -20.85 11.31 12.60
N THR A 373 -20.71 12.62 12.39
CA THR A 373 -20.91 13.63 13.45
C THR A 373 -22.36 13.68 13.94
N SER A 374 -23.34 13.67 13.04
CA SER A 374 -24.76 13.70 13.40
C SER A 374 -25.18 12.47 14.20
N VAL A 375 -24.73 11.27 13.74
CA VAL A 375 -25.05 10.02 14.44
C VAL A 375 -24.34 9.95 15.81
N LYS A 376 -23.09 10.42 15.93
CA LYS A 376 -22.40 10.56 17.23
C LYS A 376 -23.19 11.48 18.18
N LYS A 377 -23.64 12.64 17.71
CA LYS A 377 -24.44 13.58 18.51
C LYS A 377 -25.72 12.93 19.03
N ILE A 378 -26.35 12.06 18.24
CA ILE A 378 -27.57 11.34 18.66
C ILE A 378 -27.23 10.28 19.70
N LEU A 379 -26.26 9.40 19.43
CA LEU A 379 -26.01 8.21 20.24
C LEU A 379 -25.18 8.48 21.51
N VAL A 380 -24.23 9.43 21.45
CA VAL A 380 -23.26 9.69 22.51
C VAL A 380 -23.56 10.99 23.24
N ASP A 381 -23.69 12.09 22.47
CA ASP A 381 -23.82 13.43 23.05
C ASP A 381 -25.26 13.71 23.52
N ASN A 382 -26.24 12.89 23.12
CA ASN A 382 -27.67 13.06 23.39
C ASN A 382 -28.19 14.47 23.03
N ASP A 383 -27.71 14.99 21.87
CA ASP A 383 -28.07 16.31 21.38
C ASP A 383 -29.57 16.37 21.03
N THR A 384 -30.32 17.16 21.80
CA THR A 384 -31.77 17.26 21.66
C THR A 384 -32.20 17.78 20.29
N ASN A 385 -31.41 18.65 19.65
CA ASN A 385 -31.74 19.20 18.34
C ASN A 385 -31.57 18.13 17.24
N GLU A 386 -30.46 17.40 17.26
CA GLU A 386 -30.24 16.30 16.31
C GLU A 386 -31.24 15.16 16.54
N ILE A 387 -31.58 14.81 17.77
CA ILE A 387 -32.60 13.82 18.12
C ILE A 387 -33.97 14.26 17.58
N MET A 388 -34.37 15.53 17.77
CA MET A 388 -35.64 16.02 17.25
C MET A 388 -35.69 16.06 15.73
N LYS A 389 -34.59 16.44 15.10
CA LYS A 389 -34.46 16.52 13.62
C LYS A 389 -34.58 15.18 12.94
N TYR A 390 -34.07 14.11 13.56
CA TYR A 390 -34.04 12.75 13.00
C TYR A 390 -34.82 11.75 13.87
N LYS A 391 -35.87 12.20 14.51
CA LYS A 391 -36.67 11.44 15.49
C LYS A 391 -37.09 10.06 15.00
N GLU A 392 -37.44 9.94 13.73
CA GLU A 392 -37.85 8.67 13.10
C GLU A 392 -36.72 7.65 12.93
N LEU A 393 -35.46 8.10 12.95
CA LEU A 393 -34.28 7.26 12.74
C LEU A 393 -33.59 6.87 14.07
N VAL A 394 -33.87 7.58 15.16
CA VAL A 394 -33.22 7.32 16.46
C VAL A 394 -33.33 5.86 16.89
N PRO A 395 -34.51 5.19 16.81
CA PRO A 395 -34.60 3.76 17.16
C PRO A 395 -33.71 2.87 16.28
N MET A 396 -33.57 3.22 15.00
CA MET A 396 -32.71 2.50 14.05
C MET A 396 -31.23 2.62 14.45
N PHE A 397 -30.76 3.80 14.85
CA PHE A 397 -29.37 4.01 15.26
C PHE A 397 -29.03 3.22 16.53
N HIS A 398 -29.94 3.13 17.50
CA HIS A 398 -29.72 2.27 18.67
C HIS A 398 -29.67 0.79 18.31
N MET A 399 -30.53 0.31 17.40
CA MET A 399 -30.44 -1.07 16.90
C MET A 399 -29.12 -1.32 16.14
N MET A 400 -28.63 -0.35 15.36
CA MET A 400 -27.32 -0.43 14.70
C MET A 400 -26.19 -0.56 15.72
N GLU A 401 -26.19 0.26 16.77
CA GLU A 401 -25.21 0.23 17.85
C GLU A 401 -25.20 -1.15 18.53
N GLU A 402 -26.37 -1.66 18.95
CA GLU A 402 -26.52 -2.99 19.56
C GLU A 402 -25.97 -4.10 18.66
N ALA A 403 -26.36 -4.13 17.39
CA ALA A 403 -25.94 -5.15 16.44
C ALA A 403 -24.42 -5.07 16.13
N ALA A 404 -23.88 -3.86 15.95
CA ALA A 404 -22.45 -3.65 15.75
C ALA A 404 -21.62 -4.10 16.95
N GLU A 405 -22.11 -3.86 18.17
CA GLU A 405 -21.45 -4.30 19.39
C GLU A 405 -21.37 -5.84 19.50
N LEU A 406 -22.45 -6.55 19.11
CA LEU A 406 -22.47 -8.01 19.05
C LEU A 406 -21.44 -8.54 18.04
N LEU A 407 -21.41 -7.98 16.84
CA LEU A 407 -20.44 -8.35 15.80
C LEU A 407 -19.00 -8.09 16.25
N ARG A 408 -18.74 -6.92 16.86
CA ARG A 408 -17.44 -6.54 17.39
C ARG A 408 -16.99 -7.47 18.52
N LYS A 409 -17.86 -7.78 19.47
CA LYS A 409 -17.58 -8.73 20.56
C LYS A 409 -17.19 -10.10 20.03
N LYS A 410 -17.91 -10.60 19.02
CA LYS A 410 -17.57 -11.87 18.37
C LYS A 410 -16.22 -11.83 17.66
N ARG A 411 -15.97 -10.77 16.87
CA ARG A 411 -14.70 -10.57 16.17
C ARG A 411 -13.54 -10.48 17.16
N PHE A 412 -13.70 -9.75 18.24
CA PHE A 412 -12.71 -9.63 19.31
C PHE A 412 -12.47 -10.98 20.01
N ALA A 413 -13.51 -11.74 20.31
CA ALA A 413 -13.41 -13.06 20.95
C ALA A 413 -12.59 -14.07 20.11
N ARG A 414 -12.62 -13.98 18.78
CA ARG A 414 -11.80 -14.83 17.90
C ARG A 414 -10.34 -14.36 17.74
N GLY A 415 -10.01 -13.15 18.24
CA GLY A 415 -8.63 -12.65 18.28
C GLY A 415 -8.32 -11.53 17.28
N SER A 416 -9.32 -10.84 16.74
CA SER A 416 -9.07 -9.67 15.88
C SER A 416 -8.19 -8.64 16.59
N VAL A 417 -7.17 -8.17 15.89
CA VAL A 417 -6.23 -7.15 16.37
C VAL A 417 -6.70 -5.80 15.88
N ASP A 418 -6.98 -4.89 16.78
CA ASP A 418 -7.33 -3.50 16.47
C ASP A 418 -6.14 -2.60 16.84
N PHE A 419 -5.52 -1.97 15.84
CA PHE A 419 -4.49 -0.97 16.04
C PHE A 419 -5.15 0.40 15.93
N ASP A 420 -5.45 1.01 17.05
CA ASP A 420 -6.09 2.34 17.10
C ASP A 420 -5.02 3.45 17.10
N PHE A 421 -4.39 3.69 15.95
CA PHE A 421 -3.50 4.83 15.79
C PHE A 421 -4.29 6.05 15.33
N PRO A 422 -4.07 7.22 15.94
CA PRO A 422 -4.73 8.44 15.48
C PRO A 422 -4.26 8.80 14.07
N GLU A 423 -5.21 8.96 13.14
CA GLU A 423 -4.98 9.54 11.84
C GLU A 423 -5.07 11.06 11.92
N SER A 424 -4.40 11.77 11.02
CA SER A 424 -4.41 13.22 10.97
C SER A 424 -5.54 13.72 10.07
N LYS A 425 -6.27 14.74 10.50
CA LYS A 425 -7.15 15.52 9.63
C LYS A 425 -6.53 16.89 9.40
N ILE A 426 -6.16 17.17 8.16
CA ILE A 426 -5.59 18.46 7.72
C ILE A 426 -6.73 19.34 7.20
N ILE A 427 -6.84 20.56 7.71
CA ILE A 427 -7.84 21.54 7.31
C ILE A 427 -7.14 22.60 6.46
N LEU A 428 -7.62 22.76 5.22
CA LEU A 428 -7.09 23.73 4.27
C LEU A 428 -8.00 24.96 4.17
N ASP A 429 -7.42 26.10 3.83
CA ASP A 429 -8.16 27.29 3.39
C ASP A 429 -8.54 27.19 1.90
N GLU A 430 -9.19 28.23 1.37
CA GLU A 430 -9.63 28.34 -0.03
C GLU A 430 -8.47 28.33 -1.04
N ASN A 431 -7.24 28.63 -0.60
CA ASN A 431 -6.04 28.65 -1.41
C ASN A 431 -5.23 27.34 -1.29
N GLY A 432 -5.69 26.39 -0.47
CA GLY A 432 -5.02 25.10 -0.24
C GLY A 432 -3.89 25.17 0.80
N HIS A 433 -3.80 26.24 1.61
CA HIS A 433 -2.87 26.32 2.73
C HIS A 433 -3.44 25.67 3.98
N PRO A 434 -2.64 24.91 4.74
CA PRO A 434 -3.10 24.26 5.97
C PRO A 434 -3.31 25.28 7.09
N THR A 435 -4.52 25.30 7.64
CA THR A 435 -4.92 26.21 8.74
C THR A 435 -4.95 25.53 10.10
N ASP A 436 -5.22 24.21 10.12
CA ASP A 436 -5.27 23.41 11.34
C ASP A 436 -4.96 21.94 11.03
N ILE A 437 -4.33 21.25 11.99
CA ILE A 437 -4.07 19.80 11.91
C ILE A 437 -4.44 19.19 13.27
N LYS A 438 -5.35 18.24 13.23
CA LYS A 438 -5.87 17.56 14.42
C LYS A 438 -6.08 16.08 14.20
N PRO A 439 -6.11 15.27 15.28
CA PRO A 439 -6.48 13.86 15.16
C PRO A 439 -7.87 13.69 14.55
N TYR A 440 -8.02 12.69 13.69
CA TYR A 440 -9.33 12.28 13.17
C TYR A 440 -10.15 11.62 14.28
N ASP A 441 -11.41 12.04 14.43
CA ASP A 441 -12.32 11.51 15.46
C ASP A 441 -12.97 10.19 14.98
N ARG A 442 -12.37 9.05 15.34
CA ARG A 442 -12.94 7.73 15.14
C ARG A 442 -13.99 7.46 16.20
N ASN A 443 -15.24 7.78 15.90
CA ASN A 443 -16.37 7.75 16.84
C ASN A 443 -17.24 6.49 16.72
N VAL A 444 -18.33 6.43 17.51
CA VAL A 444 -19.26 5.30 17.54
C VAL A 444 -19.86 5.02 16.15
N ALA A 445 -20.19 6.06 15.38
CA ALA A 445 -20.82 5.90 14.07
C ALA A 445 -19.85 5.30 13.05
N THR A 446 -18.58 5.72 13.05
CA THR A 446 -17.54 5.10 12.18
C THR A 446 -17.36 3.63 12.51
N LYS A 447 -17.36 3.26 13.80
CA LYS A 447 -17.22 1.88 14.26
C LYS A 447 -18.44 1.02 13.89
N ILE A 448 -19.65 1.56 13.90
CA ILE A 448 -20.88 0.85 13.47
C ILE A 448 -20.77 0.48 12.00
N ILE A 449 -20.46 1.45 11.14
CA ILE A 449 -20.36 1.21 9.68
C ILE A 449 -19.20 0.24 9.39
N GLU A 450 -18.05 0.40 10.02
CA GLU A 450 -16.93 -0.53 9.90
C GLU A 450 -17.34 -1.98 10.23
N ASP A 451 -18.01 -2.22 11.36
CA ASP A 451 -18.44 -3.57 11.75
C ASP A 451 -19.43 -4.18 10.75
N PHE A 452 -20.32 -3.38 10.18
CA PHE A 452 -21.27 -3.85 9.17
C PHE A 452 -20.59 -4.17 7.83
N MET A 453 -19.64 -3.33 7.41
CA MET A 453 -18.86 -3.58 6.20
C MET A 453 -17.97 -4.82 6.36
N LEU A 454 -17.34 -5.01 7.52
CA LEU A 454 -16.57 -6.21 7.81
C LEU A 454 -17.46 -7.47 7.78
N ALA A 455 -18.65 -7.42 8.38
CA ALA A 455 -19.58 -8.53 8.37
C ALA A 455 -20.01 -8.90 6.93
N ALA A 456 -20.34 -7.92 6.10
CA ALA A 456 -20.71 -8.15 4.70
C ALA A 456 -19.52 -8.71 3.89
N ASN A 457 -18.32 -8.14 4.04
CA ASN A 457 -17.13 -8.61 3.36
C ASN A 457 -16.77 -10.07 3.73
N GLU A 458 -16.89 -10.44 5.01
CA GLU A 458 -16.65 -11.81 5.47
C GLU A 458 -17.72 -12.77 4.93
N THR A 459 -19.01 -12.39 5.00
CA THR A 459 -20.13 -13.20 4.53
C THR A 459 -20.02 -13.50 3.03
N VAL A 460 -19.76 -12.49 2.22
CA VAL A 460 -19.57 -12.64 0.78
C VAL A 460 -18.36 -13.52 0.46
N ALA A 461 -17.23 -13.29 1.14
CA ALA A 461 -16.03 -14.09 0.91
C ALA A 461 -16.22 -15.57 1.27
N GLU A 462 -16.90 -15.85 2.38
CA GLU A 462 -17.21 -17.22 2.82
C GLU A 462 -18.15 -17.93 1.86
N ASP A 463 -19.22 -17.25 1.41
CA ASP A 463 -20.21 -17.80 0.49
C ASP A 463 -19.58 -18.22 -0.84
N TYR A 464 -18.76 -17.35 -1.45
CA TYR A 464 -18.13 -17.62 -2.74
C TYR A 464 -16.93 -18.58 -2.63
N PHE A 465 -16.29 -18.68 -1.48
CA PHE A 465 -15.29 -19.70 -1.20
C PHE A 465 -15.90 -21.12 -1.23
N TRP A 466 -17.03 -21.31 -0.53
CA TRP A 466 -17.68 -22.61 -0.48
C TRP A 466 -18.39 -23.01 -1.79
N GLN A 467 -18.66 -22.05 -2.66
CA GLN A 467 -19.14 -22.31 -4.01
C GLN A 467 -18.02 -22.67 -5.00
N ASP A 468 -16.74 -22.68 -4.55
CA ASP A 468 -15.55 -22.96 -5.37
C ASP A 468 -15.47 -22.09 -6.63
N MET A 469 -15.78 -20.79 -6.48
CA MET A 469 -15.79 -19.82 -7.55
C MET A 469 -14.43 -19.13 -7.70
N PRO A 470 -13.96 -18.82 -8.93
CA PRO A 470 -12.88 -17.88 -9.15
C PRO A 470 -13.21 -16.53 -8.49
N PHE A 471 -12.39 -16.07 -7.56
CA PHE A 471 -12.70 -14.90 -6.76
C PHE A 471 -11.46 -14.08 -6.39
N LEU A 472 -11.64 -12.84 -5.94
CA LEU A 472 -10.59 -12.01 -5.39
C LEU A 472 -10.79 -11.86 -3.88
N TYR A 473 -9.76 -12.25 -3.14
CA TYR A 473 -9.71 -12.13 -1.69
C TYR A 473 -8.80 -10.99 -1.27
N ARG A 474 -9.10 -10.40 -0.12
CA ARG A 474 -8.20 -9.50 0.60
C ARG A 474 -7.48 -10.29 1.67
N THR A 475 -6.22 -10.59 1.45
CA THR A 475 -5.45 -11.48 2.31
C THR A 475 -4.43 -10.72 3.14
N HIS A 476 -4.26 -11.16 4.38
CA HIS A 476 -3.19 -10.72 5.25
C HIS A 476 -2.54 -11.97 5.83
N GLU A 477 -1.38 -12.31 5.29
CA GLU A 477 -0.65 -13.51 5.66
C GLU A 477 -0.14 -13.46 7.11
N ASN A 478 0.19 -14.61 7.66
CA ASN A 478 0.85 -14.70 8.97
C ASN A 478 2.16 -13.89 8.96
N PRO A 479 2.50 -13.24 10.09
CA PRO A 479 3.76 -12.50 10.22
C PRO A 479 4.97 -13.41 10.01
N ASP A 480 6.09 -12.80 9.64
CA ASP A 480 7.37 -13.47 9.51
C ASP A 480 7.84 -14.00 10.89
N PRO A 481 8.12 -15.32 11.03
CA PRO A 481 8.50 -15.91 12.32
C PRO A 481 9.80 -15.32 12.90
N GLU A 482 10.74 -14.91 12.06
CA GLU A 482 12.00 -14.33 12.53
C GLU A 482 11.81 -12.91 13.07
N LYS A 483 11.01 -12.09 12.37
CA LYS A 483 10.63 -10.77 12.85
C LYS A 483 9.86 -10.84 14.17
N MET A 484 8.98 -11.83 14.29
CA MET A 484 8.22 -12.04 15.54
C MET A 484 9.11 -12.51 16.69
N ARG A 485 10.15 -13.34 16.43
CA ARG A 485 11.14 -13.69 17.47
C ARG A 485 11.92 -12.47 17.94
N LYS A 486 12.38 -11.61 17.02
CA LYS A 486 13.05 -10.35 17.37
C LYS A 486 12.14 -9.45 18.20
N LEU A 487 10.88 -9.31 17.79
CA LEU A 487 9.86 -8.56 18.56
C LEU A 487 9.68 -9.16 19.96
N ALA A 488 9.51 -10.48 20.09
CA ALA A 488 9.34 -11.15 21.38
C ALA A 488 10.54 -10.97 22.30
N THR A 489 11.77 -11.04 21.77
CA THR A 489 12.99 -10.76 22.55
C THR A 489 13.00 -9.31 23.04
N PHE A 490 12.64 -8.38 22.16
CA PHE A 490 12.61 -6.96 22.50
C PHE A 490 11.58 -6.63 23.60
N ILE A 491 10.34 -7.11 23.47
CA ILE A 491 9.27 -6.80 24.44
C ILE A 491 9.52 -7.40 25.82
N ASN A 492 10.34 -8.46 25.93
CA ASN A 492 10.74 -9.01 27.23
C ASN A 492 11.51 -7.97 28.09
N ASN A 493 12.22 -7.03 27.45
CA ASN A 493 12.92 -5.94 28.16
C ASN A 493 11.95 -5.00 28.89
N PHE A 494 10.67 -4.99 28.49
CA PHE A 494 9.60 -4.20 29.10
C PHE A 494 8.74 -5.01 30.06
N GLY A 495 9.10 -6.29 30.32
CA GLY A 495 8.37 -7.18 31.22
C GLY A 495 7.15 -7.86 30.58
N TYR A 496 6.94 -7.71 29.28
CA TYR A 496 5.86 -8.37 28.54
C TYR A 496 6.36 -9.63 27.84
N THR A 497 5.47 -10.59 27.60
CA THR A 497 5.84 -11.85 26.96
C THR A 497 4.92 -12.17 25.79
N LEU A 498 5.48 -12.34 24.60
CA LEU A 498 4.77 -12.88 23.45
C LEU A 498 5.07 -14.38 23.32
N ARG A 499 4.03 -15.19 23.44
CA ARG A 499 4.16 -16.64 23.23
C ARG A 499 4.23 -16.93 21.74
N LEU A 500 5.41 -17.31 21.27
CA LEU A 500 5.63 -17.76 19.91
C LEU A 500 5.43 -19.28 19.84
N THR A 501 4.43 -19.70 19.06
CA THR A 501 4.25 -21.08 18.63
C THR A 501 4.60 -21.15 17.15
N ASP A 502 4.83 -22.34 16.61
CA ASP A 502 5.10 -22.54 15.17
C ASP A 502 3.94 -22.01 14.30
N ASP A 503 2.74 -21.94 14.88
CA ASP A 503 1.54 -21.34 14.27
C ASP A 503 1.07 -20.17 15.16
N LEU A 504 1.67 -18.99 14.96
CA LEU A 504 1.30 -17.79 15.69
C LEU A 504 -0.14 -17.39 15.36
N ARG A 505 -1.00 -17.32 16.38
CA ARG A 505 -2.40 -16.95 16.22
C ARG A 505 -2.60 -15.45 16.50
N PRO A 506 -3.53 -14.79 15.78
CA PRO A 506 -3.87 -13.38 16.03
C PRO A 506 -4.19 -13.09 17.50
N LYS A 507 -4.81 -14.04 18.21
CA LYS A 507 -5.17 -13.93 19.63
C LYS A 507 -3.98 -13.69 20.58
N GLU A 508 -2.78 -14.19 20.22
CA GLU A 508 -1.58 -13.94 21.04
C GLU A 508 -1.14 -12.47 20.92
N ILE A 509 -1.25 -11.91 19.71
CA ILE A 509 -0.99 -10.48 19.48
C ILE A 509 -2.04 -9.61 20.17
N GLN A 510 -3.32 -9.96 20.04
CA GLN A 510 -4.41 -9.26 20.70
C GLN A 510 -4.19 -9.22 22.22
N LYS A 511 -3.81 -10.35 22.82
CA LYS A 511 -3.53 -10.44 24.25
C LYS A 511 -2.38 -9.50 24.65
N LEU A 512 -1.28 -9.51 23.90
CA LEU A 512 -0.17 -8.59 24.12
C LEU A 512 -0.63 -7.12 24.08
N LEU A 513 -1.40 -6.73 23.06
CA LEU A 513 -1.91 -5.36 22.94
C LEU A 513 -2.82 -4.98 24.10
N SER A 514 -3.69 -5.88 24.57
CA SER A 514 -4.53 -5.66 25.75
C SER A 514 -3.72 -5.55 27.05
N GLU A 515 -2.60 -6.26 27.18
CA GLU A 515 -1.72 -6.20 28.37
C GLU A 515 -0.93 -4.88 28.43
N ILE A 516 -0.63 -4.26 27.30
CA ILE A 516 0.12 -3.00 27.24
C ILE A 516 -0.77 -1.76 27.25
N GLU A 517 -2.07 -1.90 27.09
CA GLU A 517 -3.03 -0.79 27.03
C GLU A 517 -2.91 0.13 28.25
N GLY A 518 -2.80 1.44 28.02
CA GLY A 518 -2.58 2.46 29.04
C GLY A 518 -1.18 2.52 29.65
N SER A 519 -0.23 1.67 29.22
CA SER A 519 1.16 1.72 29.67
C SER A 519 2.00 2.70 28.85
N ASP A 520 3.14 3.15 29.40
CA ASP A 520 4.11 3.98 28.67
C ASP A 520 4.72 3.26 27.43
N ALA A 521 4.66 1.93 27.40
CA ALA A 521 5.18 1.09 26.32
C ALA A 521 4.15 0.81 25.21
N GLU A 522 2.88 1.17 25.38
CA GLU A 522 1.80 0.86 24.46
C GLU A 522 2.09 1.29 23.02
N ASN A 523 2.37 2.57 22.82
CA ASN A 523 2.65 3.12 21.47
C ASN A 523 3.85 2.44 20.80
N LEU A 524 4.89 2.17 21.58
CA LEU A 524 6.11 1.51 21.09
C LEU A 524 5.81 0.09 20.62
N ILE A 525 5.27 -0.74 21.51
CA ILE A 525 5.06 -2.16 21.25
C ILE A 525 4.02 -2.34 20.14
N SER A 526 2.96 -1.52 20.11
CA SER A 526 1.95 -1.53 19.06
C SER A 526 2.54 -1.19 17.69
N ARG A 527 3.37 -0.15 17.58
CA ARG A 527 4.04 0.23 16.31
C ARG A 527 5.04 -0.83 15.84
N LEU A 528 5.84 -1.40 16.74
CA LEU A 528 6.78 -2.47 16.39
C LEU A 528 6.05 -3.75 15.99
N THR A 529 4.95 -4.07 16.66
CA THR A 529 4.09 -5.21 16.30
C THR A 529 3.53 -5.03 14.91
N LEU A 530 2.96 -3.85 14.59
CA LEU A 530 2.45 -3.55 13.25
C LEU A 530 3.55 -3.63 12.17
N ARG A 531 4.75 -3.10 12.43
CA ARG A 531 5.89 -3.17 11.50
C ARG A 531 6.40 -4.60 11.27
N SER A 532 6.17 -5.49 12.22
CA SER A 532 6.56 -6.90 12.12
C SER A 532 5.55 -7.74 11.32
N MET A 533 4.34 -7.20 11.08
CA MET A 533 3.32 -7.84 10.25
C MET A 533 3.62 -7.67 8.77
N LYS A 534 3.08 -8.57 7.96
CA LYS A 534 3.06 -8.43 6.50
C LYS A 534 2.01 -7.38 6.10
N LYS A 535 2.12 -6.86 4.89
CA LYS A 535 1.07 -5.99 4.33
C LYS A 535 -0.04 -6.83 3.71
N ALA A 536 -1.28 -6.39 3.88
CA ALA A 536 -2.41 -6.98 3.18
C ALA A 536 -2.32 -6.74 1.67
N LYS A 537 -2.82 -7.69 0.88
CA LYS A 537 -2.80 -7.66 -0.60
C LYS A 537 -4.05 -8.34 -1.16
N TYR A 538 -4.31 -8.12 -2.45
CA TYR A 538 -5.32 -8.90 -3.17
C TYR A 538 -4.68 -10.18 -3.73
N THR A 539 -5.41 -11.29 -3.66
CA THR A 539 -4.98 -12.59 -4.18
C THR A 539 -6.20 -13.38 -4.69
N THR A 540 -5.94 -14.41 -5.49
CA THR A 540 -6.96 -15.41 -5.86
C THR A 540 -7.03 -16.57 -4.88
N GLU A 541 -6.04 -16.71 -4.01
CA GLU A 541 -6.00 -17.74 -2.96
C GLU A 541 -6.54 -17.18 -1.64
N CYS A 542 -7.46 -17.90 -1.02
CA CYS A 542 -8.04 -17.53 0.27
C CYS A 542 -7.17 -18.02 1.42
N VAL A 543 -6.14 -17.27 1.80
CA VAL A 543 -5.28 -17.60 2.95
C VAL A 543 -5.73 -16.95 4.26
N GLY A 544 -6.86 -16.23 4.23
CA GLY A 544 -7.42 -15.51 5.37
C GLY A 544 -6.79 -14.13 5.60
N HIS A 545 -7.24 -13.46 6.67
CA HIS A 545 -6.77 -12.14 7.06
C HIS A 545 -6.34 -12.14 8.53
N PHE A 546 -5.03 -12.20 8.77
CA PHE A 546 -4.44 -12.35 10.11
C PHE A 546 -4.92 -11.26 11.07
N GLY A 547 -4.80 -9.97 10.71
CA GLY A 547 -5.18 -8.86 11.60
C GLY A 547 -6.66 -8.88 12.01
N LEU A 548 -7.57 -9.30 11.12
CA LEU A 548 -9.00 -9.44 11.42
C LEU A 548 -9.35 -10.79 12.05
N ALA A 549 -8.39 -11.71 12.18
CA ALA A 549 -8.62 -13.10 12.55
C ALA A 549 -9.75 -13.75 11.70
N ALA A 550 -9.87 -13.34 10.44
CA ALA A 550 -10.89 -13.82 9.51
C ALA A 550 -10.34 -14.95 8.64
N LYS A 551 -11.11 -16.05 8.51
CA LYS A 551 -10.75 -17.16 7.62
C LYS A 551 -11.00 -16.81 6.16
N TYR A 552 -12.06 -16.07 5.91
CA TYR A 552 -12.50 -15.63 4.59
C TYR A 552 -12.66 -14.13 4.63
N TYR A 553 -12.07 -13.42 3.68
CA TYR A 553 -12.21 -11.97 3.62
C TYR A 553 -12.00 -11.46 2.21
N CYS A 554 -12.89 -10.60 1.76
CA CYS A 554 -12.78 -9.88 0.51
C CYS A 554 -13.11 -8.39 0.72
N HIS A 555 -12.92 -7.59 -0.30
CA HIS A 555 -13.45 -6.25 -0.37
C HIS A 555 -14.64 -6.25 -1.34
N PHE A 556 -15.85 -6.07 -0.81
CA PHE A 556 -17.12 -6.05 -1.53
C PHE A 556 -17.81 -4.69 -1.48
N THR A 557 -17.50 -3.90 -0.45
CA THR A 557 -18.34 -2.78 -0.01
C THR A 557 -18.02 -1.42 -0.65
N SER A 558 -17.03 -1.31 -1.58
CA SER A 558 -16.66 -0.01 -2.16
C SER A 558 -16.30 -0.07 -3.65
N PRO A 559 -17.21 -0.48 -4.56
CA PRO A 559 -16.92 -0.62 -6.00
C PRO A 559 -16.77 0.72 -6.74
N ILE A 560 -17.20 1.85 -6.17
CA ILE A 560 -16.98 3.18 -6.76
C ILE A 560 -15.50 3.52 -6.75
N ARG A 561 -14.79 3.13 -5.68
CA ARG A 561 -13.40 3.54 -5.44
C ARG A 561 -12.38 2.42 -5.45
N ARG A 562 -12.78 1.14 -5.51
CA ARG A 562 -11.87 -0.02 -5.56
C ARG A 562 -12.25 -0.99 -6.68
N TYR A 563 -11.32 -1.25 -7.59
CA TYR A 563 -11.55 -2.16 -8.71
C TYR A 563 -11.77 -3.63 -8.29
N PRO A 564 -11.11 -4.19 -7.28
CA PRO A 564 -11.41 -5.55 -6.81
C PRO A 564 -12.87 -5.76 -6.43
N ASP A 565 -13.49 -4.79 -5.75
CA ASP A 565 -14.92 -4.80 -5.38
C ASP A 565 -15.80 -4.83 -6.65
N LEU A 566 -15.52 -3.95 -7.61
CA LEU A 566 -16.22 -3.93 -8.89
C LEU A 566 -16.08 -5.27 -9.64
N GLN A 567 -14.89 -5.87 -9.60
CA GLN A 567 -14.64 -7.15 -10.26
C GLN A 567 -15.42 -8.31 -9.62
N ILE A 568 -15.45 -8.40 -8.29
CA ILE A 568 -16.22 -9.47 -7.63
C ILE A 568 -17.73 -9.25 -7.77
N HIS A 569 -18.21 -8.02 -7.84
CA HIS A 569 -19.62 -7.74 -8.14
C HIS A 569 -20.05 -8.36 -9.46
N ARG A 570 -19.22 -8.35 -10.50
CA ARG A 570 -19.51 -9.00 -11.78
C ARG A 570 -19.63 -10.52 -11.63
N ILE A 571 -18.70 -11.14 -10.91
CA ILE A 571 -18.69 -12.59 -10.65
C ILE A 571 -19.95 -12.97 -9.88
N ILE A 572 -20.29 -12.22 -8.85
CA ILE A 572 -21.50 -12.40 -8.03
C ILE A 572 -22.76 -12.34 -8.91
N LYS A 573 -22.89 -11.31 -9.75
CA LYS A 573 -24.07 -11.12 -10.61
C LYS A 573 -24.20 -12.22 -11.67
N GLU A 574 -23.10 -12.62 -12.31
CA GLU A 574 -23.13 -13.77 -13.23
C GLU A 574 -23.60 -15.05 -12.53
N ASN A 575 -23.13 -15.27 -11.30
CA ASN A 575 -23.58 -16.40 -10.51
C ASN A 575 -25.09 -16.33 -10.15
N LEU A 576 -25.57 -15.15 -9.77
CA LEU A 576 -27.01 -14.94 -9.49
C LEU A 576 -27.92 -15.16 -10.73
N HIS A 577 -27.39 -14.95 -11.93
CA HIS A 577 -28.11 -15.13 -13.20
C HIS A 577 -28.01 -16.55 -13.78
N GLY A 578 -27.71 -17.54 -12.97
CA GLY A 578 -27.77 -18.95 -13.39
C GLY A 578 -26.42 -19.69 -13.32
N GLY A 579 -25.45 -19.12 -12.65
CA GLY A 579 -24.13 -19.70 -12.41
C GLY A 579 -23.10 -19.40 -13.50
N LEU A 580 -21.82 -19.56 -13.14
CA LEU A 580 -20.73 -19.40 -14.09
C LEU A 580 -20.63 -20.61 -15.01
N SER A 581 -20.64 -20.37 -16.31
CA SER A 581 -20.30 -21.43 -17.27
C SER A 581 -18.81 -21.81 -17.11
N PRO A 582 -18.39 -23.04 -17.46
CA PRO A 582 -16.96 -23.43 -17.41
C PRO A 582 -16.04 -22.49 -18.18
N LYS A 583 -16.55 -21.92 -19.30
CA LYS A 583 -15.81 -20.92 -20.08
C LYS A 583 -15.60 -19.62 -19.30
N ARG A 584 -16.59 -19.15 -18.57
CA ARG A 584 -16.48 -17.92 -17.75
C ARG A 584 -15.60 -18.15 -16.53
N ALA A 585 -15.71 -19.31 -15.89
CA ALA A 585 -14.82 -19.67 -14.80
C ALA A 585 -13.35 -19.67 -15.25
N ALA A 586 -13.03 -20.37 -16.34
CA ALA A 586 -11.67 -20.38 -16.92
C ALA A 586 -11.20 -18.98 -17.36
N HIS A 587 -12.08 -18.10 -17.82
CA HIS A 587 -11.75 -16.73 -18.14
C HIS A 587 -11.34 -15.96 -16.86
N TYR A 588 -12.11 -16.06 -15.78
CA TYR A 588 -11.79 -15.41 -14.53
C TYR A 588 -10.50 -15.98 -13.90
N ASP A 589 -10.31 -17.30 -13.92
CA ASP A 589 -9.04 -17.92 -13.46
C ASP A 589 -7.82 -17.35 -14.20
N ALA A 590 -7.97 -17.03 -15.48
CA ALA A 590 -6.89 -16.49 -16.29
C ALA A 590 -6.59 -15.01 -15.98
N ILE A 591 -7.61 -14.17 -15.71
CA ILE A 591 -7.41 -12.72 -15.56
C ILE A 591 -7.21 -12.27 -14.10
N LEU A 592 -7.82 -12.96 -13.12
CA LEU A 592 -7.82 -12.50 -11.73
C LEU A 592 -6.43 -12.42 -11.08
N PRO A 593 -5.45 -13.30 -11.38
CA PRO A 593 -4.10 -13.14 -10.84
C PRO A 593 -3.46 -11.79 -11.23
N ASP A 594 -3.57 -11.38 -12.50
CA ASP A 594 -3.04 -10.11 -12.98
C ASP A 594 -3.80 -8.92 -12.37
N VAL A 595 -5.12 -9.02 -12.23
CA VAL A 595 -5.96 -8.01 -11.55
C VAL A 595 -5.51 -7.84 -10.11
N ALA A 596 -5.27 -8.94 -9.38
CA ALA A 596 -4.84 -8.91 -7.98
C ALA A 596 -3.49 -8.21 -7.80
N VAL A 597 -2.50 -8.57 -8.62
CA VAL A 597 -1.16 -7.96 -8.61
C VAL A 597 -1.25 -6.47 -8.91
N ARG A 598 -1.95 -6.12 -9.98
CA ARG A 598 -2.09 -4.73 -10.44
C ARG A 598 -2.80 -3.85 -9.40
N THR A 599 -3.95 -4.30 -8.89
CA THR A 599 -4.71 -3.51 -7.93
C THR A 599 -4.00 -3.34 -6.59
N SER A 600 -3.24 -4.35 -6.14
CA SER A 600 -2.37 -4.23 -4.97
C SER A 600 -1.23 -3.23 -5.18
N ALA A 601 -0.68 -3.13 -6.39
CA ALA A 601 0.33 -2.13 -6.73
C ALA A 601 -0.26 -0.72 -6.78
N MET A 602 -1.45 -0.56 -7.38
CA MET A 602 -2.13 0.75 -7.48
C MET A 602 -2.57 1.26 -6.10
N GLU A 603 -3.06 0.37 -5.21
CA GLU A 603 -3.38 0.71 -3.83
C GLU A 603 -2.16 1.25 -3.08
N ARG A 604 -1.00 0.58 -3.19
CA ARG A 604 0.24 1.07 -2.57
C ARG A 604 0.66 2.43 -3.10
N ARG A 605 0.58 2.62 -4.43
CA ARG A 605 0.87 3.90 -5.09
C ARG A 605 -0.03 5.02 -4.58
N ALA A 606 -1.33 4.75 -4.44
CA ALA A 606 -2.31 5.68 -3.90
C ALA A 606 -1.96 6.07 -2.46
N ALA A 607 -1.78 5.08 -1.57
CA ALA A 607 -1.44 5.30 -0.17
C ALA A 607 -0.11 6.06 0.02
N ASP A 608 0.89 5.80 -0.83
CA ASP A 608 2.16 6.52 -0.79
C ASP A 608 1.99 7.99 -1.23
N ALA A 609 1.18 8.26 -2.25
CA ALA A 609 0.87 9.61 -2.71
C ALA A 609 0.05 10.41 -1.68
N GLU A 610 -0.98 9.79 -1.09
CA GLU A 610 -1.78 10.37 -0.01
C GLU A 610 -0.88 10.78 1.16
N ARG A 611 -0.05 9.86 1.67
CA ARG A 611 0.90 10.14 2.75
C ARG A 611 1.88 11.24 2.41
N ASP A 612 2.34 11.33 1.17
CA ASP A 612 3.28 12.35 0.74
C ASP A 612 2.63 13.74 0.67
N THR A 613 1.35 13.84 0.28
CA THR A 613 0.61 15.10 0.32
C THR A 613 0.33 15.55 1.75
N ASP A 614 0.02 14.62 2.65
CA ASP A 614 -0.16 14.94 4.08
C ASP A 614 1.13 15.46 4.68
N LYS A 615 2.27 14.78 4.46
CA LYS A 615 3.58 15.22 4.95
C LYS A 615 3.98 16.58 4.40
N LEU A 616 3.69 16.86 3.13
CA LEU A 616 3.94 18.17 2.53
C LEU A 616 3.17 19.24 3.29
N LYS A 617 1.87 19.05 3.51
CA LYS A 617 1.02 20.03 4.20
C LYS A 617 1.34 20.13 5.69
N MET A 618 1.80 19.06 6.33
CA MET A 618 2.32 19.11 7.70
C MET A 618 3.60 19.95 7.79
N ALA A 619 4.53 19.79 6.85
CA ALA A 619 5.74 20.59 6.80
C ALA A 619 5.44 22.07 6.53
N GLU A 620 4.50 22.37 5.61
CA GLU A 620 3.99 23.73 5.35
C GLU A 620 3.34 24.34 6.59
N TYR A 621 2.48 23.59 7.30
CA TYR A 621 1.85 24.05 8.53
C TYR A 621 2.85 24.40 9.62
N MET A 622 3.90 23.61 9.78
CA MET A 622 4.90 23.80 10.83
C MET A 622 5.91 24.92 10.52
N GLU A 623 5.95 25.44 9.31
CA GLU A 623 6.83 26.55 8.92
C GLU A 623 6.56 27.81 9.75
N GLN A 624 5.30 28.09 10.08
CA GLN A 624 4.89 29.24 10.89
C GLN A 624 5.32 29.14 12.37
N PHE A 625 5.68 27.94 12.84
CA PHE A 625 6.04 27.66 14.23
C PHE A 625 7.56 27.48 14.43
N VAL A 626 8.36 27.84 13.44
CA VAL A 626 9.84 27.80 13.60
C VAL A 626 10.28 28.67 14.76
N GLY A 627 11.02 28.09 15.70
CA GLY A 627 11.44 28.72 16.96
C GLY A 627 10.53 28.46 18.16
N GLU A 628 9.34 27.89 17.96
CA GLU A 628 8.42 27.56 19.04
C GLU A 628 8.70 26.19 19.66
N THR A 629 8.31 26.05 20.94
CA THR A 629 8.53 24.82 21.73
C THR A 629 7.21 24.07 21.91
N PHE A 630 7.26 22.75 21.68
CA PHE A 630 6.14 21.84 21.82
C PHE A 630 6.46 20.70 22.77
N ASP A 631 5.44 20.21 23.46
CA ASP A 631 5.48 18.91 24.12
C ASP A 631 5.26 17.81 23.07
N GLY A 632 6.01 16.73 23.17
CA GLY A 632 5.89 15.61 22.23
C GLY A 632 6.25 14.28 22.89
N VAL A 633 6.05 13.21 22.15
CA VAL A 633 6.39 11.85 22.55
C VAL A 633 7.34 11.26 21.51
N VAL A 634 8.41 10.62 21.96
CA VAL A 634 9.35 9.92 21.08
C VAL A 634 8.61 8.79 20.35
N SER A 635 8.44 8.92 19.06
CA SER A 635 7.71 7.98 18.18
C SER A 635 8.64 7.01 17.42
N GLY A 636 9.94 7.32 17.37
CA GLY A 636 10.93 6.48 16.72
C GLY A 636 12.35 6.81 17.14
N VAL A 637 13.22 5.79 17.19
CA VAL A 637 14.67 5.98 17.42
C VAL A 637 15.42 5.22 16.35
N THR A 638 16.40 5.87 15.74
CA THR A 638 17.22 5.32 14.65
C THR A 638 18.66 5.77 14.81
N ALA A 639 19.57 5.15 14.07
CA ALA A 639 20.99 5.53 14.10
C ALA A 639 21.28 6.99 13.67
N TRP A 640 20.34 7.65 12.98
CA TRP A 640 20.50 9.02 12.49
C TRP A 640 19.71 10.08 13.28
N GLY A 641 18.85 9.66 14.22
CA GLY A 641 18.10 10.61 15.04
C GLY A 641 16.89 10.02 15.73
N VAL A 642 16.19 10.90 16.45
CA VAL A 642 15.01 10.60 17.26
C VAL A 642 13.79 11.26 16.61
N TYR A 643 12.76 10.48 16.30
CA TYR A 643 11.48 10.98 15.83
C TYR A 643 10.60 11.34 17.01
N VAL A 644 9.92 12.46 16.92
CA VAL A 644 9.02 12.96 17.98
C VAL A 644 7.69 13.31 17.35
N GLU A 645 6.61 12.75 17.91
CA GLU A 645 5.23 13.04 17.53
C GLU A 645 4.63 14.06 18.49
N LEU A 646 4.01 15.10 17.93
CA LEU A 646 3.29 16.14 18.68
C LEU A 646 1.84 15.70 18.96
N PRO A 647 1.11 16.36 19.89
CA PRO A 647 -0.28 16.01 20.20
C PRO A 647 -1.26 16.13 19.03
N ASN A 648 -0.92 16.90 18.00
CA ASN A 648 -1.68 17.03 16.74
C ASN A 648 -1.28 15.99 15.69
N THR A 649 -0.57 14.94 16.08
CA THR A 649 -0.10 13.82 15.23
C THR A 649 1.03 14.17 14.25
N ILE A 650 1.53 15.39 14.26
CA ILE A 650 2.67 15.78 13.41
C ILE A 650 3.94 15.14 13.97
N GLU A 651 4.69 14.48 13.10
CA GLU A 651 5.98 13.86 13.43
C GLU A 651 7.15 14.66 12.80
N GLY A 652 8.15 14.97 13.60
CA GLY A 652 9.41 15.55 13.15
C GLY A 652 10.61 14.79 13.71
N MET A 653 11.82 15.13 13.24
CA MET A 653 13.05 14.43 13.61
C MET A 653 14.05 15.35 14.32
N VAL A 654 14.56 14.92 15.46
CA VAL A 654 15.79 15.46 16.05
C VAL A 654 16.95 14.68 15.47
N SER A 655 17.69 15.29 14.53
CA SER A 655 18.89 14.67 13.96
C SER A 655 19.95 14.47 15.03
N ILE A 656 20.69 13.35 14.96
CA ILE A 656 21.83 13.10 15.85
C ILE A 656 22.85 14.24 15.82
N ASN A 657 23.00 14.92 14.68
CA ASN A 657 23.91 16.07 14.52
C ASN A 657 23.43 17.32 15.28
N ASN A 658 22.15 17.41 15.59
CA ASN A 658 21.53 18.52 16.33
C ASN A 658 21.43 18.22 17.84
N MET A 659 21.86 17.04 18.27
CA MET A 659 21.86 16.64 19.68
C MET A 659 23.13 17.17 20.38
N LYS A 660 23.00 17.70 21.59
CA LYS A 660 24.12 18.20 22.40
C LYS A 660 24.90 17.02 23.01
N GLY A 661 26.05 16.66 22.41
CA GLY A 661 26.91 15.57 22.86
C GLY A 661 27.04 14.44 21.82
N PHE A 662 27.74 13.40 22.18
CA PHE A 662 27.84 12.19 21.35
C PHE A 662 26.81 11.18 21.80
N TYR A 663 26.09 10.64 20.84
CA TYR A 663 25.04 9.66 21.05
C TYR A 663 25.28 8.42 20.18
N THR A 664 24.93 7.26 20.70
CA THR A 664 25.00 5.99 19.99
C THR A 664 23.61 5.34 20.02
N PHE A 665 23.19 4.81 18.90
CA PHE A 665 21.93 4.04 18.81
C PHE A 665 22.15 2.63 19.36
N ASP A 666 21.42 2.29 20.39
CA ASP A 666 21.28 0.93 20.92
C ASP A 666 20.12 0.23 20.18
N GLU A 667 20.46 -0.64 19.24
CA GLU A 667 19.49 -1.39 18.45
C GLU A 667 18.73 -2.43 19.29
N GLU A 668 19.34 -2.94 20.36
CA GLU A 668 18.73 -3.96 21.23
C GLU A 668 17.62 -3.36 22.10
N HIS A 669 17.79 -2.11 22.56
CA HIS A 669 16.84 -1.44 23.43
C HIS A 669 16.04 -0.32 22.72
N TYR A 670 16.30 -0.07 21.43
CA TYR A 670 15.74 1.05 20.67
C TYR A 670 15.88 2.39 21.40
N GLU A 671 17.09 2.66 21.88
CA GLU A 671 17.43 3.87 22.62
C GLU A 671 18.55 4.65 21.92
N MET A 672 18.50 5.95 22.05
CA MET A 672 19.63 6.82 21.74
C MET A 672 20.36 7.13 23.04
N VAL A 673 21.55 6.56 23.25
CA VAL A 673 22.33 6.64 24.49
C VAL A 673 23.48 7.62 24.35
N GLY A 674 23.55 8.61 25.24
CA GLY A 674 24.67 9.55 25.30
C GLY A 674 25.91 8.94 25.98
N GLU A 675 27.12 9.24 25.47
CA GLU A 675 28.40 8.69 25.98
C GLU A 675 28.65 8.92 27.48
N LEU A 676 28.12 9.98 28.06
CA LEU A 676 28.25 10.27 29.47
C LEU A 676 27.22 9.59 30.36
N GLY A 677 26.39 8.68 29.83
CA GLY A 677 25.41 7.87 30.55
C GLY A 677 24.25 8.65 31.21
N ASN A 678 24.23 9.97 31.11
CA ASN A 678 23.28 10.83 31.84
C ASN A 678 22.03 11.21 31.04
N ARG A 679 21.96 10.91 29.75
CA ARG A 679 20.78 11.19 28.92
C ARG A 679 20.58 10.07 27.92
N SER A 680 19.45 9.41 27.98
CA SER A 680 18.98 8.52 26.92
C SER A 680 17.61 8.98 26.43
N TYR A 681 17.33 8.75 25.17
CA TYR A 681 16.02 8.99 24.57
C TYR A 681 15.44 7.65 24.14
N LYS A 682 14.27 7.34 24.73
CA LYS A 682 13.59 6.07 24.55
C LYS A 682 12.25 6.29 23.85
N LEU A 683 11.80 5.29 23.12
CA LEU A 683 10.45 5.29 22.57
C LEU A 683 9.40 5.45 23.67
N GLY A 684 8.33 6.23 23.38
CA GLY A 684 7.29 6.55 24.36
C GLY A 684 7.66 7.66 25.35
N GLN A 685 8.92 8.09 25.40
CA GLN A 685 9.35 9.14 26.33
C GLN A 685 8.74 10.50 25.96
N LYS A 686 8.16 11.18 26.97
CA LYS A 686 7.72 12.57 26.83
C LYS A 686 8.92 13.50 26.78
N VAL A 687 8.96 14.37 25.81
CA VAL A 687 10.06 15.32 25.55
C VAL A 687 9.52 16.69 25.16
N LYS A 688 10.35 17.71 25.33
CA LYS A 688 10.09 19.03 24.76
C LYS A 688 11.01 19.24 23.57
N VAL A 689 10.43 19.71 22.46
CA VAL A 689 11.17 19.96 21.23
C VAL A 689 10.90 21.37 20.72
N VAL A 690 11.91 21.97 20.09
CA VAL A 690 11.82 23.23 19.37
C VAL A 690 11.80 22.94 17.87
N VAL A 691 10.94 23.55 17.12
CA VAL A 691 10.96 23.51 15.66
C VAL A 691 12.14 24.35 15.15
N ILE A 692 13.10 23.73 14.50
CA ILE A 692 14.30 24.43 14.00
C ILE A 692 14.26 24.67 12.49
N GLY A 693 13.39 23.98 11.76
CA GLY A 693 13.18 24.16 10.33
C GLY A 693 12.18 23.17 9.76
N THR A 694 11.74 23.50 8.55
CA THR A 694 10.89 22.62 7.74
C THR A 694 11.37 22.63 6.30
N ASP A 695 11.18 21.54 5.59
CA ASP A 695 11.45 21.44 4.16
C ASP A 695 10.23 20.84 3.45
N LYS A 696 9.54 21.66 2.67
CA LYS A 696 8.34 21.24 1.91
C LYS A 696 8.69 20.28 0.77
N ILE A 697 9.87 20.41 0.17
CA ILE A 697 10.29 19.53 -0.93
C ILE A 697 10.65 18.14 -0.41
N LEU A 698 11.45 18.10 0.66
CA LEU A 698 11.83 16.85 1.32
C LEU A 698 10.73 16.34 2.26
N ARG A 699 9.69 17.16 2.54
CA ARG A 699 8.56 16.83 3.42
C ARG A 699 9.02 16.45 4.82
N THR A 700 9.98 17.20 5.35
CA THR A 700 10.59 16.97 6.65
C THR A 700 10.37 18.13 7.60
N ILE A 701 10.29 17.81 8.87
CA ILE A 701 10.21 18.77 9.98
C ILE A 701 11.37 18.46 10.91
N ASP A 702 12.23 19.44 11.10
CA ASP A 702 13.43 19.33 11.92
C ASP A 702 13.16 19.89 13.31
N PHE A 703 13.44 19.07 14.31
CA PHE A 703 13.34 19.43 15.71
C PHE A 703 14.73 19.47 16.37
N ALA A 704 14.81 20.21 17.48
CA ALA A 704 15.87 20.08 18.46
C ALA A 704 15.26 19.86 19.85
N PHE A 705 15.96 19.14 20.73
CA PHE A 705 15.52 19.05 22.13
C PHE A 705 15.69 20.39 22.84
N ALA A 706 14.64 20.82 23.59
CA ALA A 706 14.61 22.07 24.31
C ALA A 706 15.55 22.10 25.53
#